data_af4b1597f3b38d9ed419527742a68012
#
_entry.id   af4b1597f3b38d9ed419527742a68012
#
_cell.length_a   1.000
_cell.length_b   1.000
_cell.length_c   1.000
_cell.angle_alpha   90.00
_cell.angle_beta   90.00
_cell.angle_gamma   90.00
#
_symmetry.space_group_name_H-M   'P 1'
#
loop_
_entity.id
_entity.type
_entity.pdbx_description
1 polymer ?
#
loop_
_entity_poly.entity_id
_entity_poly.type
_entity_poly.pdbx_seq_one_letter_code
_entity_poly.pdbx_strand_id
1 'polypeptide(L)'
;MGRGAKRLLGIGLLAVVCASGFYLWSHFVYADKEVERLTAEDGTRLKFRTEGEVIQIYEDGAWQPLFVQGVNLGATVPGHFPGEFPIARDDYMRWFAQIKEMGANVIRVYTRHQPVFYSSLVEFNNKHADDPLYFIQGIWSPEEQLIEKRDAYDEEITAAFLAEIEKDVKAVYGDLEEPESPGKSSGSYRTNAGQYLLAWSIGTEWDPEMVANTNELHADKKAFAGEYFAASEGATAFEAWLARMLDRAAATEIAYGWQHPMTFTNWVTTDVLSHPEEPLFTEDMVSVDATHVRPVDWNAGYFASYHAYPYYPDFFRVGDKDGRTDTYAAYLRRLKAYHKDIPLMVTEYGVPSSAGVSHEGPLGRSQGGHNEAEQGEIDADMTKMIRGEGYAGAILFMWQDEWFKKTWNTMPMELPEDRRAYWLNVLTNEKQFGLLGMYPGLEDKLRIDGDGRDWDELDETEKTELAASVPGVESIYAAHDEAYVYLSIRLDRDFDPDKETLHIGADTLPGGNRHGKELPGVTLNEGLETLVTIGKDDETGVRIAANYDMEKRLYGFVYGMIDMSEAELADDSGLFNEWRLPLSLKMEPPDTKTAHPYENVVVGGLRRGTNSPASPAFDSLAMWQYEGGFIELRVPWILLGIADPSSLQAVSYEMPDKAFKTETIAGIRFVPWIVDKQTNAVSGLNAEEAGGRPYDLSQAPLYAWDGWETVAYTERLKTGYFMMQNAYREIGGKPKTGG
;
A
#
# COMPACT_ATOMS: atom_id res chain seq x y z
N MET A 1 -28.37 -19.63 66.81
CA MET A 1 -27.60 -18.93 65.78
C MET A 1 -27.75 -17.42 65.99
N GLY A 2 -26.66 -16.74 66.33
CA GLY A 2 -26.66 -15.31 66.68
C GLY A 2 -26.92 -14.40 65.46
N ARG A 3 -27.39 -13.19 65.79
CA ARG A 3 -27.70 -12.18 64.77
C ARG A 3 -26.57 -11.92 63.70
N GLY A 4 -25.30 -12.19 64.03
CA GLY A 4 -24.15 -12.10 63.11
C GLY A 4 -24.11 -13.21 62.05
N ALA A 5 -24.49 -14.45 62.37
CA ALA A 5 -24.50 -15.57 61.43
C ALA A 5 -25.60 -15.42 60.35
N LYS A 6 -26.75 -14.81 60.72
CA LYS A 6 -27.83 -14.52 59.77
C LYS A 6 -27.46 -13.37 58.80
N ARG A 7 -26.64 -12.40 59.23
CA ARG A 7 -26.14 -11.33 58.34
C ARG A 7 -25.08 -11.84 57.35
N LEU A 8 -24.17 -12.69 57.78
CA LEU A 8 -23.17 -13.34 56.90
C LEU A 8 -23.82 -14.25 55.87
N LEU A 9 -24.87 -15.01 56.26
CA LEU A 9 -25.63 -15.85 55.32
C LEU A 9 -26.40 -15.01 54.28
N GLY A 10 -26.96 -13.85 54.68
CA GLY A 10 -27.65 -12.92 53.78
C GLY A 10 -26.70 -12.26 52.76
N ILE A 11 -25.50 -11.86 53.20
CA ILE A 11 -24.47 -11.27 52.28
C ILE A 11 -23.95 -12.33 51.32
N GLY A 12 -23.70 -13.58 51.77
CA GLY A 12 -23.31 -14.68 50.90
C GLY A 12 -24.37 -15.03 49.86
N LEU A 13 -25.66 -15.04 50.23
CA LEU A 13 -26.75 -15.31 49.31
C LEU A 13 -26.90 -14.17 48.26
N LEU A 14 -26.76 -12.92 48.71
CA LEU A 14 -26.80 -11.76 47.80
C LEU A 14 -25.62 -11.77 46.79
N ALA A 15 -24.42 -12.13 47.25
CA ALA A 15 -23.25 -12.25 46.36
C ALA A 15 -23.41 -13.37 45.31
N VAL A 16 -24.01 -14.51 45.72
CA VAL A 16 -24.30 -15.62 44.80
C VAL A 16 -25.39 -15.23 43.79
N VAL A 17 -26.43 -14.50 44.22
CA VAL A 17 -27.50 -14.03 43.34
C VAL A 17 -26.96 -12.95 42.36
N CYS A 18 -26.12 -12.05 42.84
CA CYS A 18 -25.47 -11.06 41.98
C CYS A 18 -24.47 -11.70 40.99
N ALA A 19 -23.67 -12.67 41.44
CA ALA A 19 -22.75 -13.43 40.59
C ALA A 19 -23.50 -14.29 39.57
N SER A 20 -24.60 -14.94 39.98
CA SER A 20 -25.45 -15.71 39.06
C SER A 20 -26.23 -14.80 38.10
N GLY A 21 -26.70 -13.64 38.59
CA GLY A 21 -27.34 -12.62 37.75
C GLY A 21 -26.37 -12.01 36.75
N PHE A 22 -25.13 -11.74 37.18
CA PHE A 22 -24.07 -11.25 36.30
C PHE A 22 -23.65 -12.34 35.30
N TYR A 23 -23.51 -13.59 35.72
CA TYR A 23 -23.20 -14.73 34.84
C TYR A 23 -24.33 -14.97 33.82
N LEU A 24 -25.59 -14.95 34.25
CA LEU A 24 -26.75 -15.08 33.36
C LEU A 24 -26.87 -13.86 32.44
N TRP A 25 -26.65 -12.65 32.96
CA TRP A 25 -26.65 -11.44 32.17
C TRP A 25 -25.48 -11.43 31.12
N SER A 26 -24.27 -11.81 31.54
CA SER A 26 -23.14 -11.95 30.62
C SER A 26 -23.41 -13.05 29.57
N HIS A 27 -23.97 -14.18 29.95
CA HIS A 27 -24.37 -15.23 29.00
C HIS A 27 -25.49 -14.83 28.07
N PHE A 28 -26.43 -13.99 28.52
CA PHE A 28 -27.52 -13.48 27.68
C PHE A 28 -27.09 -12.33 26.77
N VAL A 29 -26.10 -11.51 27.19
CA VAL A 29 -25.58 -10.37 26.45
C VAL A 29 -24.46 -10.82 25.50
N TYR A 30 -23.76 -11.92 25.79
CA TYR A 30 -22.65 -12.46 25.01
C TYR A 30 -22.92 -13.84 24.41
N ALA A 31 -24.17 -14.29 24.37
CA ALA A 31 -24.51 -15.47 23.57
C ALA A 31 -24.29 -15.11 22.09
N ASP A 32 -23.39 -15.82 21.43
CA ASP A 32 -23.13 -15.63 20.01
C ASP A 32 -24.45 -15.77 19.24
N LYS A 33 -24.83 -14.72 18.50
CA LYS A 33 -25.99 -14.78 17.64
C LYS A 33 -25.66 -15.66 16.46
N GLU A 34 -26.46 -16.72 16.29
CA GLU A 34 -26.27 -17.62 15.16
C GLU A 34 -26.78 -16.99 13.86
N VAL A 35 -25.94 -17.05 12.80
CA VAL A 35 -26.39 -16.67 11.46
C VAL A 35 -27.32 -17.74 10.89
N GLU A 36 -28.30 -17.31 10.10
CA GLU A 36 -29.13 -18.22 9.33
C GLU A 36 -28.27 -19.04 8.36
N ARG A 37 -28.46 -20.36 8.32
CA ARG A 37 -27.68 -21.28 7.53
C ARG A 37 -28.51 -22.51 7.14
N LEU A 38 -28.11 -23.17 6.07
CA LEU A 38 -28.59 -24.50 5.75
C LEU A 38 -27.85 -25.52 6.63
N THR A 39 -28.57 -26.47 7.18
CA THR A 39 -27.98 -27.68 7.80
C THR A 39 -28.41 -28.88 6.95
N ALA A 40 -27.47 -29.58 6.35
CA ALA A 40 -27.69 -30.75 5.54
C ALA A 40 -28.09 -31.97 6.41
N GLU A 41 -28.55 -33.06 5.78
CA GLU A 41 -29.01 -34.26 6.47
C GLU A 41 -27.91 -34.93 7.31
N ASP A 42 -26.65 -34.82 6.90
CA ASP A 42 -25.47 -35.31 7.61
C ASP A 42 -25.00 -34.39 8.74
N GLY A 43 -25.66 -33.24 8.95
CA GLY A 43 -25.33 -32.25 9.95
C GLY A 43 -24.35 -31.16 9.47
N THR A 44 -23.87 -31.21 8.24
CA THR A 44 -22.98 -30.18 7.67
C THR A 44 -23.71 -28.85 7.51
N ARG A 45 -23.05 -27.76 7.91
CA ARG A 45 -23.60 -26.40 7.89
C ARG A 45 -23.00 -25.61 6.71
N LEU A 46 -23.87 -24.90 6.00
CA LEU A 46 -23.53 -24.04 4.87
C LEU A 46 -24.21 -22.69 5.01
N LYS A 47 -23.45 -21.62 4.99
CA LYS A 47 -23.96 -20.23 4.86
C LYS A 47 -23.81 -19.73 3.42
N PHE A 48 -22.71 -20.14 2.77
CA PHE A 48 -22.37 -19.77 1.41
C PHE A 48 -22.15 -21.02 0.54
N ARG A 49 -22.41 -20.88 -0.75
CA ARG A 49 -22.04 -21.89 -1.76
C ARG A 49 -21.77 -21.24 -3.11
N THR A 50 -21.18 -22.01 -4.01
CA THR A 50 -21.13 -21.67 -5.44
C THR A 50 -22.21 -22.42 -6.20
N GLU A 51 -22.80 -21.77 -7.21
CA GLU A 51 -23.77 -22.38 -8.12
C GLU A 51 -23.61 -21.77 -9.51
N GLY A 52 -23.12 -22.58 -10.48
CA GLY A 52 -22.74 -22.05 -11.78
C GLY A 52 -21.69 -20.94 -11.65
N GLU A 53 -21.97 -19.75 -12.16
CA GLU A 53 -21.05 -18.63 -12.16
C GLU A 53 -21.26 -17.64 -10.98
N VAL A 54 -22.09 -18.00 -9.99
CA VAL A 54 -22.42 -17.10 -8.88
C VAL A 54 -22.07 -17.69 -7.53
N ILE A 55 -21.77 -16.79 -6.58
CA ILE A 55 -21.73 -17.11 -5.16
C ILE A 55 -23.13 -16.87 -4.60
N GLN A 56 -23.60 -17.75 -3.75
CA GLN A 56 -24.91 -17.66 -3.10
C GLN A 56 -24.75 -17.62 -1.59
N ILE A 57 -25.64 -16.88 -0.94
CA ILE A 57 -25.81 -16.82 0.51
C ILE A 57 -27.16 -17.44 0.88
N TYR A 58 -27.25 -18.16 2.00
CA TYR A 58 -28.50 -18.70 2.51
C TYR A 58 -29.17 -17.70 3.45
N GLU A 59 -30.30 -17.13 3.00
CA GLU A 59 -31.08 -16.12 3.74
C GLU A 59 -32.58 -16.30 3.46
N ASP A 60 -33.44 -15.99 4.43
CA ASP A 60 -34.89 -16.11 4.34
C ASP A 60 -35.36 -17.53 3.91
N GLY A 61 -34.61 -18.56 4.37
CA GLY A 61 -34.92 -19.96 4.05
C GLY A 61 -34.56 -20.40 2.64
N ALA A 62 -33.80 -19.58 1.86
CA ALA A 62 -33.46 -19.86 0.48
C ALA A 62 -32.07 -19.38 0.11
N TRP A 63 -31.49 -19.95 -0.97
CA TRP A 63 -30.26 -19.48 -1.58
C TRP A 63 -30.49 -18.24 -2.42
N GLN A 64 -29.76 -17.18 -2.14
CA GLN A 64 -29.83 -15.88 -2.85
C GLN A 64 -28.48 -15.60 -3.52
N PRO A 65 -28.45 -15.07 -4.75
CA PRO A 65 -27.20 -14.61 -5.36
C PRO A 65 -26.55 -13.49 -4.53
N LEU A 66 -25.25 -13.59 -4.32
CA LEU A 66 -24.44 -12.58 -3.61
C LEU A 66 -23.37 -12.06 -4.54
N PHE A 67 -23.32 -10.74 -4.71
CA PHE A 67 -22.11 -10.09 -5.22
C PHE A 67 -21.20 -9.74 -4.03
N VAL A 68 -20.00 -10.31 -4.01
CA VAL A 68 -19.01 -10.02 -2.99
C VAL A 68 -18.38 -8.67 -3.27
N GLN A 69 -18.67 -7.68 -2.45
CA GLN A 69 -18.05 -6.36 -2.50
C GLN A 69 -17.31 -6.11 -1.19
N GLY A 70 -16.02 -5.88 -1.29
CA GLY A 70 -15.19 -5.89 -0.10
C GLY A 70 -13.91 -5.11 -0.24
N VAL A 71 -13.11 -5.19 0.82
CA VAL A 71 -11.81 -4.55 0.91
C VAL A 71 -10.81 -5.49 1.58
N ASN A 72 -9.57 -5.46 1.11
CA ASN A 72 -8.47 -6.16 1.75
C ASN A 72 -8.05 -5.41 3.01
N LEU A 73 -7.80 -6.15 4.09
CA LEU A 73 -7.39 -5.61 5.38
C LEU A 73 -5.98 -6.10 5.71
N GLY A 74 -5.05 -5.15 5.87
CA GLY A 74 -3.68 -5.44 6.26
C GLY A 74 -3.54 -5.76 7.76
N ALA A 75 -2.35 -6.19 8.15
CA ALA A 75 -2.03 -6.65 9.50
C ALA A 75 -1.26 -5.62 10.34
N THR A 76 -1.04 -4.39 9.82
CA THR A 76 -0.15 -3.42 10.47
C THR A 76 -0.64 -1.98 10.36
N VAL A 77 0.05 -1.10 11.08
CA VAL A 77 -0.10 0.37 11.07
C VAL A 77 1.30 1.02 11.01
N PRO A 78 1.41 2.35 10.75
CA PRO A 78 2.69 3.05 10.73
C PRO A 78 3.58 2.76 11.94
N GLY A 79 4.88 2.65 11.72
CA GLY A 79 5.88 2.28 12.73
C GLY A 79 6.06 0.79 12.96
N HIS A 80 5.30 -0.05 12.26
CA HIS A 80 5.33 -1.50 12.43
C HIS A 80 5.37 -2.27 11.12
N PHE A 81 5.94 -3.48 11.16
CA PHE A 81 5.87 -4.46 10.09
C PHE A 81 4.70 -5.44 10.31
N PRO A 82 4.17 -6.08 9.25
CA PRO A 82 2.99 -6.95 9.36
C PRO A 82 3.12 -8.08 10.40
N GLY A 83 4.33 -8.65 10.55
CA GLY A 83 4.60 -9.71 11.52
C GLY A 83 4.56 -9.29 13.00
N GLU A 84 4.39 -8.00 13.30
CA GLU A 84 4.25 -7.47 14.65
C GLU A 84 2.80 -7.41 15.12
N PHE A 85 1.84 -7.38 14.19
CA PHE A 85 0.39 -7.36 14.46
C PHE A 85 -0.04 -6.32 15.50
N PRO A 86 0.26 -5.04 15.33
CA PRO A 86 0.04 -4.01 16.35
C PRO A 86 -1.43 -3.60 16.55
N ILE A 87 -2.34 -4.02 15.66
CA ILE A 87 -3.72 -3.53 15.60
C ILE A 87 -4.49 -3.97 16.84
N ALA A 88 -5.07 -3.02 17.56
CA ALA A 88 -5.83 -3.26 18.77
C ALA A 88 -7.32 -3.49 18.49
N ARG A 89 -8.06 -3.99 19.52
CA ARG A 89 -9.51 -4.22 19.43
C ARG A 89 -10.29 -2.97 19.01
N ASP A 90 -9.95 -1.82 19.56
CA ASP A 90 -10.73 -0.59 19.29
C ASP A 90 -10.52 -0.08 17.88
N ASP A 91 -9.36 -0.35 17.26
CA ASP A 91 -9.09 -0.10 15.85
C ASP A 91 -9.94 -1.00 14.96
N TYR A 92 -9.93 -2.32 15.22
CA TYR A 92 -10.80 -3.24 14.48
C TYR A 92 -12.28 -2.86 14.58
N MET A 93 -12.76 -2.53 15.78
CA MET A 93 -14.17 -2.16 15.97
C MET A 93 -14.56 -0.89 15.19
N ARG A 94 -13.67 0.10 15.15
CA ARG A 94 -13.84 1.33 14.38
C ARG A 94 -13.79 1.04 12.87
N TRP A 95 -12.80 0.29 12.42
CA TRP A 95 -12.63 -0.05 11.01
C TRP A 95 -13.78 -0.90 10.48
N PHE A 96 -14.22 -1.92 11.21
CA PHE A 96 -15.38 -2.72 10.81
C PHE A 96 -16.65 -1.87 10.65
N ALA A 97 -16.85 -0.89 11.54
CA ALA A 97 -17.98 0.03 11.41
C ALA A 97 -17.88 0.89 10.15
N GLN A 98 -16.71 1.45 9.87
CA GLN A 98 -16.46 2.27 8.68
C GLN A 98 -16.56 1.44 7.39
N ILE A 99 -15.98 0.24 7.34
CA ILE A 99 -16.06 -0.69 6.21
C ILE A 99 -17.53 -1.06 5.93
N LYS A 100 -18.29 -1.34 6.99
CA LYS A 100 -19.70 -1.65 6.86
C LYS A 100 -20.54 -0.43 6.40
N GLU A 101 -20.24 0.76 6.91
CA GLU A 101 -20.87 2.00 6.49
C GLU A 101 -20.56 2.34 5.01
N MET A 102 -19.38 1.99 4.52
CA MET A 102 -19.02 2.08 3.10
C MET A 102 -19.94 1.22 2.22
N GLY A 103 -20.53 0.16 2.78
CA GLY A 103 -21.40 -0.77 2.07
C GLY A 103 -20.70 -2.08 1.69
N ALA A 104 -19.50 -2.31 2.18
CA ALA A 104 -18.82 -3.60 2.01
C ALA A 104 -19.58 -4.70 2.79
N ASN A 105 -19.65 -5.90 2.21
CA ASN A 105 -20.20 -7.08 2.87
C ASN A 105 -19.12 -8.07 3.32
N VAL A 106 -17.88 -7.89 2.84
CA VAL A 106 -16.75 -8.79 3.10
C VAL A 106 -15.46 -8.00 3.33
N ILE A 107 -14.62 -8.50 4.23
CA ILE A 107 -13.20 -8.17 4.32
C ILE A 107 -12.37 -9.39 3.91
N ARG A 108 -11.22 -9.19 3.28
CA ARG A 108 -10.25 -10.28 3.04
C ARG A 108 -8.99 -10.01 3.86
N VAL A 109 -8.53 -11.00 4.59
CA VAL A 109 -7.25 -10.99 5.29
C VAL A 109 -6.31 -11.98 4.61
N TYR A 110 -5.01 -11.66 4.58
CA TYR A 110 -4.00 -12.41 3.83
C TYR A 110 -3.49 -13.65 4.56
N THR A 111 -3.48 -13.54 5.89
CA THR A 111 -2.92 -14.55 6.78
C THR A 111 -3.72 -14.58 8.07
N ARG A 112 -3.41 -15.54 8.94
CA ARG A 112 -3.96 -15.57 10.30
C ARG A 112 -3.58 -14.29 11.06
N HIS A 113 -4.58 -13.54 11.50
CA HIS A 113 -4.41 -12.41 12.40
C HIS A 113 -4.30 -12.86 13.87
N GLN A 114 -3.99 -11.94 14.77
CA GLN A 114 -4.01 -12.20 16.21
C GLN A 114 -5.43 -12.56 16.70
N PRO A 115 -5.58 -13.28 17.85
CA PRO A 115 -6.89 -13.66 18.39
C PRO A 115 -7.87 -12.50 18.55
N VAL A 116 -7.35 -11.27 18.75
CA VAL A 116 -8.16 -10.07 18.92
C VAL A 116 -8.96 -9.71 17.65
N PHE A 117 -8.47 -10.02 16.46
CA PHE A 117 -9.21 -9.83 15.21
C PHE A 117 -10.52 -10.64 15.21
N TYR A 118 -10.43 -11.94 15.44
CA TYR A 118 -11.59 -12.84 15.43
C TYR A 118 -12.59 -12.51 16.51
N SER A 119 -12.11 -12.18 17.73
CA SER A 119 -12.99 -11.78 18.82
C SER A 119 -13.68 -10.44 18.56
N SER A 120 -12.99 -9.49 17.95
CA SER A 120 -13.57 -8.19 17.57
C SER A 120 -14.60 -8.34 16.46
N LEU A 121 -14.35 -9.19 15.45
CA LEU A 121 -15.30 -9.46 14.37
C LEU A 121 -16.59 -10.12 14.90
N VAL A 122 -16.47 -11.12 15.75
CA VAL A 122 -17.63 -11.77 16.39
C VAL A 122 -18.40 -10.78 17.26
N GLU A 123 -17.71 -9.98 18.08
CA GLU A 123 -18.33 -8.94 18.88
C GLU A 123 -19.06 -7.90 18.03
N PHE A 124 -18.45 -7.45 16.95
CA PHE A 124 -19.06 -6.51 16.01
C PHE A 124 -20.33 -7.10 15.39
N ASN A 125 -20.24 -8.32 14.88
CA ASN A 125 -21.37 -9.00 14.22
C ASN A 125 -22.49 -9.33 15.18
N ASN A 126 -22.22 -9.67 16.45
CA ASN A 126 -23.24 -9.85 17.47
C ASN A 126 -24.07 -8.57 17.73
N LYS A 127 -23.45 -7.39 17.53
CA LYS A 127 -24.14 -6.10 17.61
C LYS A 127 -24.91 -5.76 16.32
N HIS A 128 -24.50 -6.32 15.20
CA HIS A 128 -25.07 -6.08 13.86
C HIS A 128 -25.61 -7.36 13.21
N ALA A 129 -26.29 -8.19 13.99
CA ALA A 129 -26.69 -9.55 13.59
C ALA A 129 -27.61 -9.60 12.35
N ASP A 130 -28.37 -8.51 12.09
CA ASP A 130 -29.26 -8.42 10.91
C ASP A 130 -28.51 -8.09 9.60
N ASP A 131 -27.24 -7.64 9.71
CA ASP A 131 -26.40 -7.30 8.56
C ASP A 131 -24.91 -7.48 8.93
N PRO A 132 -24.45 -8.72 9.12
CA PRO A 132 -23.08 -9.01 9.56
C PRO A 132 -22.03 -8.69 8.49
N LEU A 133 -20.81 -8.45 8.93
CA LEU A 133 -19.63 -8.34 8.08
C LEU A 133 -18.96 -9.71 7.99
N TYR A 134 -18.90 -10.26 6.79
CA TYR A 134 -18.24 -11.54 6.54
C TYR A 134 -16.76 -11.37 6.23
N PHE A 135 -16.01 -12.48 6.20
CA PHE A 135 -14.59 -12.40 5.85
C PHE A 135 -14.14 -13.57 4.97
N ILE A 136 -13.10 -13.34 4.18
CA ILE A 136 -12.32 -14.36 3.48
C ILE A 136 -11.01 -14.51 4.23
N GLN A 137 -10.70 -15.74 4.66
CA GLN A 137 -9.46 -16.06 5.33
C GLN A 137 -8.41 -16.48 4.30
N GLY A 138 -7.36 -15.68 4.15
CA GLY A 138 -6.15 -16.04 3.42
C GLY A 138 -5.28 -16.98 4.23
N ILE A 139 -4.65 -17.93 3.57
CA ILE A 139 -3.66 -18.83 4.14
C ILE A 139 -2.37 -18.63 3.36
N TRP A 140 -1.43 -17.89 3.95
CA TRP A 140 -0.18 -17.50 3.30
C TRP A 140 0.71 -18.71 3.05
N SER A 141 1.20 -18.87 1.83
CA SER A 141 2.15 -19.93 1.49
C SER A 141 3.56 -19.61 2.01
N PRO A 142 4.47 -20.59 2.14
CA PRO A 142 5.88 -20.34 2.45
C PRO A 142 6.60 -19.75 1.22
N GLU A 143 6.20 -18.56 0.80
CA GLU A 143 6.52 -17.92 -0.46
C GLU A 143 8.03 -17.75 -0.69
N GLU A 144 8.77 -17.20 0.29
CA GLU A 144 10.21 -17.01 0.18
C GLU A 144 10.95 -18.31 -0.11
N GLN A 145 10.56 -19.40 0.57
CA GLN A 145 11.17 -20.72 0.38
C GLN A 145 10.77 -21.33 -0.96
N LEU A 146 9.53 -21.11 -1.41
CA LEU A 146 9.06 -21.53 -2.74
C LEU A 146 9.86 -20.84 -3.84
N ILE A 147 10.09 -19.54 -3.74
CA ILE A 147 10.89 -18.77 -4.71
C ILE A 147 12.34 -19.20 -4.68
N GLU A 148 12.94 -19.40 -3.49
CA GLU A 148 14.34 -19.80 -3.34
C GLU A 148 14.60 -21.20 -3.91
N LYS A 149 13.78 -22.20 -3.53
CA LYS A 149 13.95 -23.60 -3.96
C LYS A 149 13.35 -23.90 -5.34
N ARG A 150 12.40 -23.08 -5.78
CA ARG A 150 11.64 -23.25 -7.04
C ARG A 150 11.02 -24.66 -7.21
N ASP A 151 10.60 -25.27 -6.10
CA ASP A 151 10.01 -26.62 -6.08
C ASP A 151 8.92 -26.71 -5.01
N ALA A 152 7.66 -26.68 -5.42
CA ALA A 152 6.52 -26.82 -4.52
C ALA A 152 6.42 -28.22 -3.87
N TYR A 153 7.03 -29.26 -4.46
CA TYR A 153 7.06 -30.61 -3.91
C TYR A 153 8.23 -30.87 -2.96
N ASP A 154 9.07 -29.87 -2.66
CA ASP A 154 10.01 -29.99 -1.56
C ASP A 154 9.28 -30.44 -0.29
N GLU A 155 9.80 -31.50 0.36
CA GLU A 155 9.10 -32.16 1.47
C GLU A 155 8.91 -31.22 2.67
N GLU A 156 9.89 -30.36 2.96
CA GLU A 156 9.84 -29.41 4.08
C GLU A 156 8.83 -28.30 3.79
N ILE A 157 8.84 -27.75 2.58
CA ILE A 157 7.90 -26.68 2.15
C ILE A 157 6.47 -27.22 2.15
N THR A 158 6.24 -28.37 1.52
CA THR A 158 4.90 -29.00 1.51
C THR A 158 4.41 -29.30 2.92
N ALA A 159 5.26 -29.87 3.80
CA ALA A 159 4.87 -30.17 5.18
C ALA A 159 4.57 -28.90 5.99
N ALA A 160 5.37 -27.85 5.83
CA ALA A 160 5.17 -26.56 6.51
C ALA A 160 3.85 -25.92 6.08
N PHE A 161 3.53 -25.91 4.78
CA PHE A 161 2.29 -25.32 4.29
C PHE A 161 1.05 -26.12 4.73
N LEU A 162 1.09 -27.44 4.68
CA LEU A 162 0.00 -28.29 5.21
C LEU A 162 -0.25 -28.04 6.69
N ALA A 163 0.81 -27.83 7.48
CA ALA A 163 0.69 -27.52 8.90
C ALA A 163 0.10 -26.12 9.15
N GLU A 164 0.48 -25.12 8.32
CA GLU A 164 -0.07 -23.79 8.43
C GLU A 164 -1.57 -23.75 8.06
N ILE A 165 -1.97 -24.47 7.00
CA ILE A 165 -3.38 -24.66 6.62
C ILE A 165 -4.20 -25.21 7.83
N GLU A 166 -3.71 -26.23 8.51
CA GLU A 166 -4.40 -26.78 9.67
C GLU A 166 -4.52 -25.79 10.83
N LYS A 167 -3.47 -25.00 11.09
CA LYS A 167 -3.45 -23.98 12.13
C LYS A 167 -4.44 -22.87 11.82
N ASP A 168 -4.48 -22.38 10.60
CA ASP A 168 -5.38 -21.30 10.21
C ASP A 168 -6.83 -21.72 10.30
N VAL A 169 -7.17 -22.93 9.86
CA VAL A 169 -8.52 -23.48 10.07
C VAL A 169 -8.85 -23.56 11.56
N LYS A 170 -7.98 -24.13 12.40
CA LYS A 170 -8.20 -24.21 13.85
C LYS A 170 -8.36 -22.84 14.51
N ALA A 171 -7.59 -21.85 14.06
CA ALA A 171 -7.66 -20.47 14.58
C ALA A 171 -9.03 -19.84 14.35
N VAL A 172 -9.58 -19.96 13.15
CA VAL A 172 -10.91 -19.44 12.78
C VAL A 172 -12.01 -20.09 13.65
N TYR A 173 -11.86 -21.37 13.99
CA TYR A 173 -12.81 -22.07 14.85
C TYR A 173 -12.52 -21.93 16.35
N GLY A 174 -11.49 -21.15 16.74
CA GLY A 174 -11.15 -20.91 18.15
C GLY A 174 -10.54 -22.10 18.87
N ASP A 175 -9.85 -22.97 18.13
CA ASP A 175 -9.27 -24.22 18.62
C ASP A 175 -7.74 -24.27 18.38
N LEU A 176 -7.04 -23.18 18.68
CA LEU A 176 -5.59 -23.10 18.51
C LEU A 176 -4.91 -22.43 19.69
N GLU A 177 -3.81 -23.04 20.15
CA GLU A 177 -2.78 -22.42 20.98
C GLU A 177 -1.51 -22.30 20.14
N GLU A 178 -1.12 -21.08 19.77
CA GLU A 178 0.09 -20.84 19.00
C GLU A 178 1.13 -20.14 19.87
N PRO A 179 2.29 -20.76 20.11
CA PRO A 179 3.37 -20.12 20.84
C PRO A 179 3.85 -18.85 20.16
N GLU A 180 4.31 -17.89 20.95
CA GLU A 180 4.92 -16.67 20.45
C GLU A 180 6.14 -16.99 19.57
N SER A 181 6.14 -16.44 18.37
CA SER A 181 7.22 -16.59 17.38
C SER A 181 7.39 -15.28 16.61
N PRO A 182 8.63 -14.80 16.42
CA PRO A 182 8.88 -13.58 15.66
C PRO A 182 8.27 -13.64 14.24
N GLY A 183 7.61 -12.56 13.86
CA GLY A 183 7.02 -12.42 12.52
C GLY A 183 5.75 -13.24 12.27
N LYS A 184 5.18 -13.87 13.29
CA LYS A 184 3.98 -14.71 13.17
C LYS A 184 2.92 -14.35 14.21
N SER A 185 1.65 -14.47 13.82
CA SER A 185 0.55 -14.35 14.77
C SER A 185 0.59 -15.49 15.80
N SER A 186 0.28 -15.18 17.03
CA SER A 186 0.43 -16.08 18.19
C SER A 186 -0.67 -15.87 19.20
N GLY A 187 -0.76 -16.74 20.20
CA GLY A 187 -1.66 -16.63 21.33
C GLY A 187 -2.76 -17.68 21.37
N SER A 188 -3.77 -17.43 22.23
CA SER A 188 -4.87 -18.34 22.49
C SER A 188 -6.09 -17.98 21.64
N TYR A 189 -6.36 -18.73 20.59
CA TYR A 189 -7.56 -18.58 19.77
C TYR A 189 -8.71 -19.34 20.44
N ARG A 190 -9.71 -18.63 20.95
CA ARG A 190 -10.86 -19.19 21.70
C ARG A 190 -12.21 -18.77 21.13
N THR A 191 -12.22 -17.83 20.18
CA THR A 191 -13.45 -17.32 19.57
C THR A 191 -13.69 -18.06 18.27
N ASN A 192 -14.87 -18.67 18.13
CA ASN A 192 -15.29 -19.29 16.87
C ASN A 192 -15.90 -18.24 15.95
N ALA A 193 -15.19 -17.88 14.89
CA ALA A 193 -15.65 -16.96 13.86
C ALA A 193 -16.18 -17.68 12.60
N GLY A 194 -16.17 -19.01 12.56
CA GLY A 194 -16.50 -19.82 11.39
C GLY A 194 -17.85 -19.51 10.75
N GLN A 195 -18.87 -19.13 11.54
CA GLN A 195 -20.17 -18.76 10.99
C GLN A 195 -20.15 -17.47 10.14
N TYR A 196 -19.10 -16.65 10.25
CA TYR A 196 -18.92 -15.40 9.49
C TYR A 196 -17.90 -15.56 8.35
N LEU A 197 -17.28 -16.73 8.23
CA LEU A 197 -16.38 -17.03 7.12
C LEU A 197 -17.18 -17.15 5.82
N LEU A 198 -16.76 -16.44 4.76
CA LEU A 198 -17.30 -16.61 3.44
C LEU A 198 -16.55 -17.68 2.67
N ALA A 199 -15.21 -17.64 2.71
CA ALA A 199 -14.36 -18.54 1.94
C ALA A 199 -12.95 -18.66 2.52
N TRP A 200 -12.25 -19.73 2.12
CA TRP A 200 -10.81 -19.91 2.27
C TRP A 200 -10.10 -19.52 0.97
N SER A 201 -9.04 -18.73 1.07
CA SER A 201 -8.18 -18.36 -0.05
C SER A 201 -6.75 -18.84 0.23
N ILE A 202 -6.29 -19.85 -0.51
CA ILE A 202 -4.99 -20.49 -0.27
C ILE A 202 -3.91 -19.88 -1.17
N GLY A 203 -2.75 -19.58 -0.57
CA GLY A 203 -1.55 -19.15 -1.26
C GLY A 203 -1.42 -17.66 -1.48
N THR A 204 -0.43 -17.33 -2.29
CA THR A 204 0.03 -16.00 -2.64
C THR A 204 0.02 -15.83 -4.16
N GLU A 205 0.53 -14.72 -4.67
CA GLU A 205 0.83 -14.57 -6.09
C GLU A 205 1.98 -15.49 -6.46
N TRP A 206 1.73 -16.46 -7.33
CA TRP A 206 2.70 -17.52 -7.63
C TRP A 206 3.81 -17.01 -8.54
N ASP A 207 5.06 -17.14 -8.10
CA ASP A 207 6.22 -16.86 -8.94
C ASP A 207 6.23 -17.77 -10.18
N PRO A 208 6.25 -17.22 -11.41
CA PRO A 208 6.12 -18.03 -12.63
C PRO A 208 7.31 -18.95 -12.86
N GLU A 209 8.52 -18.57 -12.48
CA GLU A 209 9.69 -19.47 -12.62
C GLU A 209 9.60 -20.65 -11.64
N MET A 210 9.09 -20.43 -10.43
CA MET A 210 8.83 -21.49 -9.45
C MET A 210 7.78 -22.47 -9.98
N VAL A 211 6.68 -21.96 -10.54
CA VAL A 211 5.61 -22.80 -11.13
C VAL A 211 6.15 -23.61 -12.29
N ALA A 212 6.86 -22.98 -13.23
CA ALA A 212 7.43 -23.64 -14.40
C ALA A 212 8.43 -24.74 -14.02
N ASN A 213 9.34 -24.43 -13.08
CA ASN A 213 10.33 -25.40 -12.60
C ASN A 213 9.68 -26.58 -11.85
N THR A 214 8.68 -26.32 -11.00
CA THR A 214 7.91 -27.36 -10.33
C THR A 214 7.25 -28.31 -11.35
N ASN A 215 6.65 -27.73 -12.40
CA ASN A 215 6.01 -28.52 -13.46
C ASN A 215 7.00 -29.36 -14.26
N GLU A 216 8.21 -28.87 -14.50
CA GLU A 216 9.27 -29.61 -15.19
C GLU A 216 9.82 -30.76 -14.32
N LEU A 217 10.17 -30.46 -13.05
CA LEU A 217 10.74 -31.45 -12.13
C LEU A 217 9.79 -32.62 -11.83
N HIS A 218 8.49 -32.36 -11.81
CA HIS A 218 7.46 -33.28 -11.37
C HIS A 218 6.43 -33.58 -12.47
N ALA A 219 6.87 -33.62 -13.72
CA ALA A 219 6.01 -33.85 -14.89
C ALA A 219 5.14 -35.11 -14.83
N ASP A 220 5.48 -36.05 -13.97
CA ASP A 220 4.73 -37.29 -13.70
C ASP A 220 3.67 -37.14 -12.59
N LYS A 221 3.70 -36.04 -11.77
CA LYS A 221 2.80 -35.83 -10.64
C LYS A 221 1.59 -34.94 -11.00
N LYS A 222 0.95 -35.24 -12.13
CA LYS A 222 -0.19 -34.43 -12.64
C LYS A 222 -1.56 -34.87 -12.13
N ALA A 223 -1.61 -35.91 -11.31
CA ALA A 223 -2.87 -36.43 -10.77
C ALA A 223 -2.89 -36.32 -9.26
N PHE A 224 -3.99 -35.86 -8.74
CA PHE A 224 -4.32 -35.89 -7.31
C PHE A 224 -5.82 -36.21 -7.17
N ALA A 225 -6.13 -37.22 -6.35
CA ALA A 225 -7.50 -37.62 -6.02
C ALA A 225 -7.66 -37.61 -4.51
N GLY A 226 -8.04 -36.44 -3.95
CA GLY A 226 -8.38 -36.28 -2.55
C GLY A 226 -9.82 -36.67 -2.26
N GLU A 227 -10.22 -36.57 -1.00
CA GLU A 227 -11.58 -36.84 -0.54
C GLU A 227 -12.53 -35.71 -0.93
N TYR A 228 -12.08 -34.46 -0.82
CA TYR A 228 -12.90 -33.25 -1.05
C TYR A 228 -12.49 -32.47 -2.28
N PHE A 229 -11.22 -32.55 -2.70
CA PHE A 229 -10.71 -31.89 -3.91
C PHE A 229 -9.83 -32.83 -4.71
N ALA A 230 -9.84 -32.66 -6.02
CA ALA A 230 -9.03 -33.43 -6.95
C ALA A 230 -8.51 -32.56 -8.09
N ALA A 231 -7.37 -32.96 -8.67
CA ALA A 231 -6.91 -32.44 -9.95
C ALA A 231 -7.70 -33.08 -11.09
N SER A 232 -8.09 -32.30 -12.08
CA SER A 232 -8.77 -32.79 -13.29
C SER A 232 -7.78 -33.33 -14.33
N GLU A 233 -8.29 -34.02 -15.35
CA GLU A 233 -7.49 -34.43 -16.52
C GLU A 233 -6.93 -33.17 -17.22
N GLY A 234 -5.63 -33.16 -17.47
CA GLY A 234 -4.93 -31.98 -18.04
C GLY A 234 -4.18 -31.12 -17.03
N ALA A 235 -4.41 -31.31 -15.73
CA ALA A 235 -3.71 -30.57 -14.71
C ALA A 235 -2.16 -30.72 -14.81
N THR A 236 -1.47 -29.66 -14.44
CA THR A 236 -0.03 -29.65 -14.23
C THR A 236 0.34 -30.22 -12.85
N ALA A 237 1.63 -30.44 -12.60
CA ALA A 237 2.09 -30.87 -11.28
C ALA A 237 1.78 -29.85 -10.20
N PHE A 238 1.96 -28.58 -10.50
CA PHE A 238 1.67 -27.50 -9.56
C PHE A 238 0.17 -27.41 -9.21
N GLU A 239 -0.72 -27.54 -10.19
CA GLU A 239 -2.17 -27.57 -9.98
C GLU A 239 -2.62 -28.79 -9.17
N ALA A 240 -1.99 -29.96 -9.39
CA ALA A 240 -2.23 -31.13 -8.57
C ALA A 240 -1.75 -30.94 -7.12
N TRP A 241 -0.67 -30.19 -6.90
CA TRP A 241 -0.21 -29.79 -5.58
C TRP A 241 -1.19 -28.81 -4.91
N LEU A 242 -1.72 -27.82 -5.65
CA LEU A 242 -2.78 -26.92 -5.14
C LEU A 242 -4.05 -27.67 -4.76
N ALA A 243 -4.49 -28.63 -5.56
CA ALA A 243 -5.63 -29.48 -5.21
C ALA A 243 -5.42 -30.23 -3.89
N ARG A 244 -4.19 -30.69 -3.62
CA ARG A 244 -3.81 -31.30 -2.33
C ARG A 244 -3.88 -30.32 -1.16
N MET A 245 -3.50 -29.04 -1.36
CA MET A 245 -3.60 -28.03 -0.31
C MET A 245 -5.06 -27.71 0.04
N LEU A 246 -5.92 -27.58 -0.98
CA LEU A 246 -7.36 -27.39 -0.79
C LEU A 246 -8.02 -28.58 -0.11
N ASP A 247 -7.67 -29.80 -0.48
CA ASP A 247 -8.15 -31.02 0.16
C ASP A 247 -7.80 -31.08 1.64
N ARG A 248 -6.59 -30.63 2.04
CA ARG A 248 -6.19 -30.52 3.44
C ARG A 248 -7.03 -29.50 4.21
N ALA A 249 -7.28 -28.34 3.62
CA ALA A 249 -8.13 -27.32 4.25
C ALA A 249 -9.55 -27.86 4.48
N ALA A 250 -10.13 -28.49 3.47
CA ALA A 250 -11.45 -29.13 3.54
C ALA A 250 -11.50 -30.24 4.59
N ALA A 251 -10.52 -31.14 4.59
CA ALA A 251 -10.42 -32.23 5.55
C ALA A 251 -10.27 -31.74 6.99
N THR A 252 -9.65 -30.59 7.20
CA THR A 252 -9.53 -29.98 8.52
C THR A 252 -10.84 -29.30 8.94
N GLU A 253 -11.49 -28.59 8.02
CA GLU A 253 -12.71 -27.83 8.29
C GLU A 253 -13.92 -28.71 8.60
N ILE A 254 -14.10 -29.82 7.89
CA ILE A 254 -15.26 -30.69 8.05
C ILE A 254 -15.37 -31.24 9.47
N ALA A 255 -14.27 -31.34 10.21
CA ALA A 255 -14.26 -31.75 11.61
C ALA A 255 -15.04 -30.77 12.53
N TYR A 256 -15.20 -29.53 12.11
CA TYR A 256 -16.00 -28.51 12.79
C TYR A 256 -17.45 -28.47 12.30
N GLY A 257 -17.85 -29.35 11.38
CA GLY A 257 -19.20 -29.48 10.84
C GLY A 257 -19.63 -28.31 9.95
N TRP A 258 -18.69 -27.67 9.26
CA TRP A 258 -18.92 -26.62 8.29
C TRP A 258 -18.30 -26.98 6.92
N GLN A 259 -18.85 -26.38 5.88
CA GLN A 259 -18.19 -26.25 4.59
C GLN A 259 -18.33 -24.81 4.10
N HIS A 260 -17.24 -24.21 3.65
CA HIS A 260 -17.19 -22.89 3.02
C HIS A 260 -16.62 -22.99 1.60
N PRO A 261 -16.99 -22.10 0.68
CA PRO A 261 -16.33 -21.99 -0.62
C PRO A 261 -14.82 -21.89 -0.49
N MET A 262 -14.10 -22.50 -1.41
CA MET A 262 -12.65 -22.47 -1.42
C MET A 262 -12.10 -21.88 -2.71
N THR A 263 -10.92 -21.32 -2.66
CA THR A 263 -10.15 -20.83 -3.79
C THR A 263 -8.66 -20.88 -3.49
N PHE A 264 -7.83 -20.72 -4.50
CA PHE A 264 -6.46 -20.29 -4.34
C PHE A 264 -6.24 -18.95 -5.02
N THR A 265 -5.25 -18.20 -4.55
CA THR A 265 -4.87 -16.93 -5.16
C THR A 265 -4.23 -17.18 -6.51
N ASN A 266 -4.60 -16.39 -7.52
CA ASN A 266 -3.94 -16.32 -8.80
C ASN A 266 -3.76 -14.85 -9.20
N TRP A 267 -2.99 -14.56 -10.23
CA TRP A 267 -2.76 -13.22 -10.71
C TRP A 267 -2.48 -13.20 -12.21
N VAL A 268 -2.32 -12.02 -12.79
CA VAL A 268 -2.20 -11.86 -14.24
C VAL A 268 -0.98 -12.57 -14.82
N THR A 269 0.14 -12.59 -14.08
CA THR A 269 1.41 -13.22 -14.51
C THR A 269 1.34 -14.74 -14.70
N THR A 270 0.41 -15.41 -14.00
CA THR A 270 0.20 -16.85 -14.11
C THR A 270 -1.23 -17.21 -14.53
N ASP A 271 -1.91 -16.30 -15.21
CA ASP A 271 -3.26 -16.54 -15.68
C ASP A 271 -3.30 -17.52 -16.88
N VAL A 272 -4.50 -17.81 -17.34
CA VAL A 272 -4.75 -18.77 -18.42
C VAL A 272 -4.76 -18.15 -19.82
N LEU A 273 -4.57 -16.83 -19.91
CA LEU A 273 -4.55 -16.10 -21.16
C LEU A 273 -3.11 -15.99 -21.68
N SER A 274 -2.95 -15.82 -22.97
CA SER A 274 -1.67 -15.48 -23.55
C SER A 274 -1.59 -13.98 -23.84
N HIS A 275 -0.45 -13.39 -23.53
CA HIS A 275 -0.16 -11.97 -23.67
C HIS A 275 1.06 -11.76 -24.60
N PRO A 276 0.91 -11.98 -25.93
CA PRO A 276 2.04 -11.92 -26.86
C PRO A 276 2.69 -10.53 -26.94
N GLU A 277 2.01 -9.49 -26.47
CA GLU A 277 2.52 -8.12 -26.37
C GLU A 277 3.38 -7.90 -25.12
N GLU A 278 3.35 -8.84 -24.12
CA GLU A 278 4.15 -8.72 -22.91
C GLU A 278 5.65 -8.72 -23.24
N PRO A 279 6.38 -7.64 -22.90
CA PRO A 279 7.80 -7.55 -23.24
C PRO A 279 8.69 -8.44 -22.35
N LEU A 280 8.32 -8.68 -21.11
CA LEU A 280 9.07 -9.51 -20.18
C LEU A 280 8.60 -10.97 -20.29
N PHE A 281 9.49 -11.85 -20.74
CA PHE A 281 9.16 -13.26 -20.97
C PHE A 281 8.61 -13.98 -19.74
N THR A 282 9.14 -13.68 -18.56
CA THR A 282 8.73 -14.33 -17.30
C THR A 282 7.29 -14.00 -16.90
N GLU A 283 6.73 -12.88 -17.36
CA GLU A 283 5.37 -12.45 -17.02
C GLU A 283 4.25 -13.12 -17.84
N ASP A 284 4.60 -13.94 -18.84
CA ASP A 284 3.65 -14.72 -19.68
C ASP A 284 4.21 -16.11 -20.01
N MET A 285 4.99 -16.72 -19.06
CA MET A 285 5.71 -17.97 -19.36
C MET A 285 4.98 -19.24 -18.95
N VAL A 286 4.05 -19.19 -18.02
CA VAL A 286 3.36 -20.33 -17.45
C VAL A 286 1.96 -19.95 -16.97
N SER A 287 1.02 -20.89 -17.09
CA SER A 287 -0.34 -20.70 -16.56
C SER A 287 -0.61 -21.61 -15.36
N VAL A 288 -1.42 -21.10 -14.43
CA VAL A 288 -2.05 -21.88 -13.35
C VAL A 288 -3.56 -21.81 -13.56
N ASP A 289 -4.13 -22.92 -14.02
CA ASP A 289 -5.54 -22.97 -14.41
C ASP A 289 -6.45 -23.41 -13.26
N ALA A 290 -7.25 -22.47 -12.77
CA ALA A 290 -8.21 -22.74 -11.70
C ALA A 290 -9.24 -23.83 -12.09
N THR A 291 -9.51 -24.03 -13.37
CA THR A 291 -10.46 -25.05 -13.85
C THR A 291 -9.89 -26.48 -13.77
N HIS A 292 -8.60 -26.61 -13.56
CA HIS A 292 -7.93 -27.90 -13.35
C HIS A 292 -8.07 -28.43 -11.92
N VAL A 293 -8.59 -27.64 -11.00
CA VAL A 293 -8.94 -28.08 -9.64
C VAL A 293 -10.46 -28.15 -9.51
N ARG A 294 -10.96 -29.24 -8.95
CA ARG A 294 -12.39 -29.45 -8.79
C ARG A 294 -12.77 -29.99 -7.42
N PRO A 295 -13.90 -29.54 -6.85
CA PRO A 295 -14.50 -30.19 -5.69
C PRO A 295 -15.01 -31.58 -6.06
N VAL A 296 -14.90 -32.53 -5.12
CA VAL A 296 -15.37 -33.92 -5.26
C VAL A 296 -16.58 -34.16 -4.36
N ASP A 297 -16.41 -34.00 -3.05
CA ASP A 297 -17.46 -34.10 -2.04
C ASP A 297 -17.46 -32.83 -1.16
N TRP A 298 -17.70 -31.68 -1.82
CA TRP A 298 -17.64 -30.37 -1.21
C TRP A 298 -18.80 -29.49 -1.68
N ASN A 299 -19.89 -29.49 -0.91
CA ASN A 299 -21.15 -28.84 -1.29
C ASN A 299 -21.08 -27.30 -1.30
N ALA A 300 -20.15 -26.71 -0.54
CA ALA A 300 -19.93 -25.28 -0.57
C ALA A 300 -19.27 -24.80 -1.88
N GLY A 301 -18.58 -25.70 -2.59
CA GLY A 301 -18.04 -25.47 -3.90
C GLY A 301 -16.71 -24.71 -3.92
N TYR A 302 -16.37 -24.22 -5.11
CA TYR A 302 -15.08 -23.65 -5.44
C TYR A 302 -15.23 -22.51 -6.44
N PHE A 303 -14.35 -21.51 -6.41
CA PHE A 303 -14.35 -20.39 -7.36
C PHE A 303 -12.92 -19.99 -7.76
N ALA A 304 -12.79 -19.31 -8.88
CA ALA A 304 -11.52 -18.73 -9.33
C ALA A 304 -11.32 -17.33 -8.77
N SER A 305 -10.11 -17.02 -8.35
CA SER A 305 -9.74 -15.76 -7.69
C SER A 305 -8.49 -15.19 -8.36
N TYR A 306 -8.54 -13.90 -8.75
CA TYR A 306 -7.42 -13.23 -9.40
C TYR A 306 -7.14 -11.87 -8.77
N HIS A 307 -5.84 -11.57 -8.63
CA HIS A 307 -5.35 -10.21 -8.48
C HIS A 307 -5.18 -9.63 -9.89
N ALA A 308 -5.87 -8.55 -10.20
CA ALA A 308 -5.89 -7.97 -11.53
C ALA A 308 -5.82 -6.45 -11.47
N TYR A 309 -4.60 -5.92 -11.62
CA TYR A 309 -4.33 -4.50 -11.66
C TYR A 309 -4.27 -4.00 -13.10
N PRO A 310 -4.68 -2.74 -13.37
CA PRO A 310 -4.77 -2.23 -14.75
C PRO A 310 -3.43 -1.85 -15.37
N TYR A 311 -2.35 -1.85 -14.61
CA TYR A 311 -1.05 -1.31 -15.00
C TYR A 311 0.08 -2.34 -15.00
N TYR A 312 -0.16 -3.55 -14.53
CA TYR A 312 0.84 -4.61 -14.42
C TYR A 312 0.23 -5.99 -14.75
N PRO A 313 0.88 -6.84 -15.58
CA PRO A 313 2.14 -6.62 -16.33
C PRO A 313 2.06 -5.58 -17.47
N ASP A 314 3.20 -5.32 -18.12
CA ASP A 314 3.37 -4.23 -19.10
C ASP A 314 2.51 -4.37 -20.37
N PHE A 315 1.99 -5.55 -20.69
CA PHE A 315 1.12 -5.72 -21.87
C PHE A 315 -0.13 -4.83 -21.81
N PHE A 316 -0.63 -4.48 -20.63
CA PHE A 316 -1.75 -3.55 -20.48
C PHE A 316 -1.44 -2.20 -21.14
N ARG A 317 -0.23 -1.69 -20.95
CA ARG A 317 0.24 -0.42 -21.54
C ARG A 317 0.68 -0.61 -22.98
N VAL A 318 1.50 -1.61 -23.26
CA VAL A 318 2.07 -1.87 -24.59
C VAL A 318 1.01 -2.30 -25.60
N GLY A 319 -0.02 -3.00 -25.16
CA GLY A 319 -1.15 -3.42 -25.99
C GLY A 319 -2.06 -2.29 -26.45
N ASP A 320 -1.99 -1.12 -25.83
CA ASP A 320 -2.73 0.08 -26.23
C ASP A 320 -1.83 1.08 -26.98
N LYS A 321 -1.47 0.75 -28.21
CA LYS A 321 -0.57 1.56 -29.07
C LYS A 321 -1.07 2.98 -29.32
N ASP A 322 -2.37 3.23 -29.16
CA ASP A 322 -3.02 4.50 -29.48
C ASP A 322 -3.51 5.26 -28.22
N GLY A 323 -3.33 4.72 -27.00
CA GLY A 323 -3.82 5.28 -25.73
C GLY A 323 -5.34 5.42 -25.66
N ARG A 324 -6.08 4.61 -26.42
CA ARG A 324 -7.53 4.70 -26.58
C ARG A 324 -8.28 3.40 -26.31
N THR A 325 -7.56 2.29 -26.18
CA THR A 325 -8.16 0.97 -25.99
C THR A 325 -8.19 0.67 -24.49
N ASP A 326 -9.34 0.34 -23.96
CA ASP A 326 -9.43 -0.16 -22.59
C ASP A 326 -8.95 -1.62 -22.55
N THR A 327 -7.63 -1.80 -22.46
CA THR A 327 -6.97 -3.10 -22.41
C THR A 327 -7.36 -3.86 -21.15
N TYR A 328 -7.59 -3.17 -20.03
CA TYR A 328 -8.05 -3.78 -18.79
C TYR A 328 -9.48 -4.35 -18.89
N ALA A 329 -10.41 -3.59 -19.45
CA ALA A 329 -11.78 -4.10 -19.69
C ALA A 329 -11.77 -5.28 -20.68
N ALA A 330 -10.91 -5.23 -21.70
CA ALA A 330 -10.74 -6.33 -22.65
C ALA A 330 -10.17 -7.58 -21.98
N TYR A 331 -9.21 -7.42 -21.08
CA TYR A 331 -8.64 -8.48 -20.26
C TYR A 331 -9.72 -9.14 -19.37
N LEU A 332 -10.44 -8.36 -18.59
CA LEU A 332 -11.49 -8.87 -17.70
C LEU A 332 -12.54 -9.68 -18.48
N ARG A 333 -12.94 -9.20 -19.66
CA ARG A 333 -13.89 -9.91 -20.51
C ARG A 333 -13.35 -11.23 -21.04
N ARG A 334 -12.08 -11.27 -21.45
CA ARG A 334 -11.42 -12.50 -21.91
C ARG A 334 -11.27 -13.51 -20.77
N LEU A 335 -10.83 -13.06 -19.60
CA LEU A 335 -10.66 -13.92 -18.43
C LEU A 335 -12.02 -14.50 -17.97
N LYS A 336 -13.08 -13.68 -17.94
CA LYS A 336 -14.43 -14.14 -17.64
C LYS A 336 -14.95 -15.14 -18.66
N ALA A 337 -14.67 -14.91 -19.94
CA ALA A 337 -15.10 -15.83 -21.01
C ALA A 337 -14.40 -17.20 -20.95
N TYR A 338 -13.21 -17.27 -20.37
CA TYR A 338 -12.51 -18.53 -20.11
C TYR A 338 -13.14 -19.29 -18.94
N HIS A 339 -13.40 -18.62 -17.82
CA HIS A 339 -13.94 -19.21 -16.58
C HIS A 339 -15.47 -19.33 -16.67
N LYS A 340 -15.95 -20.23 -17.56
CA LYS A 340 -17.35 -20.61 -17.63
C LYS A 340 -17.63 -21.66 -16.56
N ASP A 341 -18.86 -21.68 -16.08
CA ASP A 341 -19.38 -22.68 -15.15
C ASP A 341 -18.80 -22.63 -13.72
N ILE A 342 -17.88 -21.71 -13.41
CA ILE A 342 -17.42 -21.42 -12.04
C ILE A 342 -17.50 -19.92 -11.75
N PRO A 343 -17.76 -19.52 -10.51
CA PRO A 343 -17.67 -18.11 -10.15
C PRO A 343 -16.22 -17.60 -10.31
N LEU A 344 -16.09 -16.36 -10.78
CA LEU A 344 -14.81 -15.67 -10.92
C LEU A 344 -14.85 -14.39 -10.11
N MET A 345 -13.84 -14.14 -9.29
CA MET A 345 -13.73 -12.96 -8.45
C MET A 345 -12.40 -12.25 -8.70
N VAL A 346 -12.42 -10.91 -8.71
CA VAL A 346 -11.21 -10.10 -8.59
C VAL A 346 -11.02 -9.81 -7.11
N THR A 347 -9.99 -10.42 -6.51
CA THR A 347 -9.71 -10.33 -5.08
C THR A 347 -8.68 -9.27 -4.73
N GLU A 348 -8.04 -8.68 -5.76
CA GLU A 348 -7.31 -7.42 -5.65
C GLU A 348 -7.40 -6.63 -6.94
N TYR A 349 -7.68 -5.35 -6.81
CA TYR A 349 -7.63 -4.31 -7.83
C TYR A 349 -7.56 -2.95 -7.16
N GLY A 350 -7.13 -1.93 -7.86
CA GLY A 350 -7.12 -0.55 -7.37
C GLY A 350 -5.91 0.24 -7.86
N VAL A 351 -5.89 1.52 -7.54
CA VAL A 351 -4.76 2.43 -7.76
C VAL A 351 -4.44 3.19 -6.48
N PRO A 352 -3.17 3.56 -6.23
CA PRO A 352 -2.81 4.32 -5.03
C PRO A 352 -2.95 5.83 -5.24
N SER A 353 -3.17 6.59 -4.15
CA SER A 353 -3.09 8.05 -4.13
C SER A 353 -1.70 8.49 -3.67
N SER A 354 -0.76 8.61 -4.60
CA SER A 354 0.64 8.91 -4.32
C SER A 354 1.25 9.87 -5.31
N ALA A 355 2.30 10.60 -4.90
CA ALA A 355 3.04 11.49 -5.79
C ALA A 355 3.95 10.71 -6.76
N GLY A 356 4.48 9.56 -6.34
CA GLY A 356 5.31 8.71 -7.19
C GLY A 356 4.47 7.83 -8.11
N VAL A 357 5.10 7.40 -9.22
CA VAL A 357 4.52 6.48 -10.22
C VAL A 357 5.52 5.37 -10.47
N SER A 358 5.07 4.11 -10.53
CA SER A 358 5.94 2.96 -10.82
C SER A 358 5.55 2.19 -12.09
N HIS A 359 4.29 2.24 -12.47
CA HIS A 359 3.78 1.68 -13.72
C HIS A 359 2.70 2.59 -14.30
N GLU A 360 2.76 2.85 -15.61
CA GLU A 360 1.68 3.52 -16.29
C GLU A 360 0.63 2.51 -16.78
N GLY A 361 -0.62 2.85 -16.58
CA GLY A 361 -1.75 2.04 -17.03
C GLY A 361 -2.57 2.73 -18.11
N PRO A 362 -3.40 1.98 -18.85
CA PRO A 362 -4.25 2.51 -19.90
C PRO A 362 -5.28 3.48 -19.32
N LEU A 363 -5.57 4.56 -20.08
CA LEU A 363 -6.58 5.57 -19.73
C LEU A 363 -6.33 6.24 -18.35
N GLY A 364 -5.06 6.38 -17.98
CA GLY A 364 -4.65 7.04 -16.74
C GLY A 364 -4.80 6.17 -15.47
N ARG A 365 -5.06 4.87 -15.60
CA ARG A 365 -5.11 3.93 -14.46
C ARG A 365 -3.71 3.46 -14.09
N SER A 366 -2.86 4.38 -13.67
CA SER A 366 -1.46 4.13 -13.34
C SER A 366 -1.29 3.71 -11.87
N GLN A 367 -0.17 3.07 -11.57
CA GLN A 367 0.23 2.82 -10.18
C GLN A 367 0.89 4.08 -9.61
N GLY A 368 0.05 5.02 -9.17
CA GLY A 368 0.43 6.31 -8.61
C GLY A 368 0.23 7.51 -9.54
N GLY A 369 0.63 8.69 -9.08
CA GLY A 369 0.38 9.96 -9.73
C GLY A 369 -1.04 10.50 -9.54
N HIS A 370 -1.80 9.92 -8.62
CA HIS A 370 -3.19 10.27 -8.34
C HIS A 370 -3.34 10.94 -6.98
N ASN A 371 -4.19 11.95 -6.89
CA ASN A 371 -4.70 12.43 -5.61
C ASN A 371 -5.85 11.53 -5.11
N GLU A 372 -6.33 11.76 -3.89
CA GLU A 372 -7.39 10.94 -3.28
C GLU A 372 -8.71 10.90 -4.06
N ALA A 373 -9.04 11.97 -4.77
CA ALA A 373 -10.27 12.03 -5.57
C ALA A 373 -10.10 11.21 -6.85
N GLU A 374 -8.97 11.36 -7.54
CA GLU A 374 -8.62 10.59 -8.74
C GLU A 374 -8.53 9.09 -8.44
N GLN A 375 -7.90 8.70 -7.31
CA GLN A 375 -7.90 7.33 -6.81
C GLN A 375 -9.33 6.80 -6.69
N GLY A 376 -10.18 7.53 -5.97
CA GLY A 376 -11.56 7.10 -5.70
C GLY A 376 -12.43 6.99 -6.94
N GLU A 377 -12.27 7.88 -7.93
CA GLU A 377 -12.97 7.80 -9.21
C GLU A 377 -12.57 6.54 -9.98
N ILE A 378 -11.27 6.28 -10.07
CA ILE A 378 -10.73 5.11 -10.77
C ILE A 378 -11.20 3.82 -10.10
N ASP A 379 -11.06 3.70 -8.78
CA ASP A 379 -11.44 2.51 -8.01
C ASP A 379 -12.93 2.22 -8.09
N ALA A 380 -13.76 3.25 -8.01
CA ALA A 380 -15.21 3.12 -8.16
C ALA A 380 -15.61 2.66 -9.57
N ASP A 381 -14.95 3.20 -10.59
CA ASP A 381 -15.22 2.79 -11.99
C ASP A 381 -14.73 1.36 -12.28
N MET A 382 -13.57 0.97 -11.75
CA MET A 382 -13.07 -0.41 -11.84
C MET A 382 -14.03 -1.39 -11.16
N THR A 383 -14.56 -1.04 -9.97
CA THR A 383 -15.57 -1.86 -9.27
C THR A 383 -16.80 -2.10 -10.14
N LYS A 384 -17.33 -1.02 -10.74
CA LYS A 384 -18.49 -1.09 -11.64
C LYS A 384 -18.19 -1.92 -12.90
N MET A 385 -16.98 -1.78 -13.44
CA MET A 385 -16.53 -2.55 -14.60
C MET A 385 -16.46 -4.05 -14.29
N ILE A 386 -15.80 -4.45 -13.18
CA ILE A 386 -15.73 -5.85 -12.75
C ILE A 386 -17.14 -6.43 -12.58
N ARG A 387 -18.03 -5.70 -11.92
CA ARG A 387 -19.44 -6.10 -11.79
C ARG A 387 -20.13 -6.23 -13.14
N GLY A 388 -19.91 -5.28 -14.06
CA GLY A 388 -20.51 -5.21 -15.39
C GLY A 388 -20.09 -6.36 -16.31
N GLU A 389 -18.87 -6.85 -16.16
CA GLU A 389 -18.34 -8.01 -16.90
C GLU A 389 -18.83 -9.36 -16.31
N GLY A 390 -19.65 -9.35 -15.25
CA GLY A 390 -20.32 -10.55 -14.72
C GLY A 390 -19.48 -11.36 -13.72
N TYR A 391 -18.51 -10.73 -13.07
CA TYR A 391 -17.76 -11.34 -11.98
C TYR A 391 -18.64 -11.55 -10.73
N ALA A 392 -18.30 -12.53 -9.91
CA ALA A 392 -18.99 -12.84 -8.67
C ALA A 392 -18.63 -11.90 -7.51
N GLY A 393 -17.53 -11.17 -7.64
CA GLY A 393 -17.11 -10.21 -6.63
C GLY A 393 -15.90 -9.38 -7.04
N ALA A 394 -15.69 -8.30 -6.26
CA ALA A 394 -14.60 -7.36 -6.37
C ALA A 394 -14.14 -6.95 -4.97
N ILE A 395 -12.88 -7.18 -4.61
CA ILE A 395 -12.30 -6.82 -3.31
C ILE A 395 -11.18 -5.82 -3.56
N LEU A 396 -11.41 -4.57 -3.13
CA LEU A 396 -10.48 -3.48 -3.35
C LEU A 396 -9.19 -3.67 -2.54
N PHE A 397 -8.06 -3.39 -3.11
CA PHE A 397 -6.80 -3.19 -2.44
C PHE A 397 -6.59 -1.68 -2.23
N MET A 398 -6.67 -1.06 -0.96
CA MET A 398 -6.96 -1.79 0.25
C MET A 398 -7.65 -0.90 1.31
N TRP A 399 -7.82 -1.39 2.56
CA TRP A 399 -8.46 -0.61 3.63
C TRP A 399 -7.61 0.55 4.12
N GLN A 400 -6.38 0.27 4.64
CA GLN A 400 -5.50 1.27 5.23
C GLN A 400 -4.19 1.42 4.48
N ASP A 401 -3.57 2.60 4.54
CA ASP A 401 -2.20 2.81 4.09
C ASP A 401 -1.20 1.99 4.92
N GLU A 402 -0.15 1.47 4.27
CA GLU A 402 0.85 0.60 4.90
C GLU A 402 2.27 1.10 4.65
N TRP A 403 2.86 1.80 5.60
CA TRP A 403 4.15 2.46 5.44
C TRP A 403 5.34 1.52 5.28
N PHE A 404 5.25 0.25 5.71
CA PHE A 404 6.32 -0.73 5.56
C PHE A 404 6.56 -1.16 4.10
N LYS A 405 5.59 -0.97 3.23
CA LYS A 405 5.65 -1.40 1.84
C LYS A 405 6.75 -0.72 1.04
N LYS A 406 7.16 -1.35 -0.05
CA LYS A 406 8.20 -0.88 -0.97
C LYS A 406 7.71 -0.94 -2.40
N THR A 407 8.29 -0.09 -3.25
CA THR A 407 8.08 -0.11 -4.69
C THR A 407 9.43 -0.30 -5.38
N TRP A 408 9.48 -1.07 -6.46
CA TRP A 408 10.72 -1.45 -7.14
C TRP A 408 11.60 -0.26 -7.53
N ASN A 409 11.00 0.88 -7.89
CA ASN A 409 11.72 2.05 -8.38
C ASN A 409 12.17 3.02 -7.28
N THR A 410 11.69 2.88 -6.05
CA THR A 410 12.13 3.69 -4.90
C THR A 410 12.93 2.90 -3.87
N MET A 411 12.70 1.59 -3.77
CA MET A 411 13.33 0.74 -2.74
C MET A 411 14.88 0.79 -2.72
N PRO A 412 15.61 1.03 -3.85
CA PRO A 412 17.06 1.11 -3.78
C PRO A 412 17.57 2.30 -2.96
N MET A 413 16.74 3.31 -2.73
CA MET A 413 17.06 4.54 -2.00
C MET A 413 16.50 4.56 -0.56
N GLU A 414 15.59 3.64 -0.21
CA GLU A 414 14.98 3.55 1.13
C GLU A 414 15.80 2.62 2.02
N LEU A 415 16.85 3.16 2.63
CA LEU A 415 17.85 2.43 3.39
C LEU A 415 18.08 3.03 4.79
N PRO A 416 18.23 2.22 5.85
CA PRO A 416 18.20 0.76 5.84
C PRO A 416 16.76 0.21 5.70
N GLU A 417 16.64 -0.99 5.14
CA GLU A 417 15.35 -1.57 4.78
C GLU A 417 14.41 -1.85 5.97
N ASP A 418 14.98 -2.17 7.13
CA ASP A 418 14.26 -2.47 8.37
C ASP A 418 13.67 -1.23 9.05
N ARG A 419 13.89 -0.04 8.48
CA ARG A 419 13.33 1.21 9.01
C ARG A 419 12.22 1.80 8.13
N ARG A 420 11.87 1.18 7.02
CA ARG A 420 10.83 1.70 6.09
C ARG A 420 9.47 1.95 6.72
N ALA A 421 9.12 1.22 7.78
CA ALA A 421 7.85 1.41 8.48
C ALA A 421 7.79 2.70 9.31
N TYR A 422 8.96 3.32 9.61
CA TYR A 422 9.05 4.47 10.51
C TYR A 422 8.86 5.81 9.83
N TRP A 423 8.73 5.85 8.50
CA TRP A 423 8.53 7.07 7.74
C TRP A 423 7.77 6.82 6.44
N LEU A 424 7.09 7.86 5.95
CA LEU A 424 6.32 7.78 4.72
C LEU A 424 7.12 8.39 3.56
N ASN A 425 7.68 7.54 2.68
CA ASN A 425 8.12 8.01 1.38
C ASN A 425 6.90 8.17 0.47
N VAL A 426 6.49 9.41 0.21
CA VAL A 426 5.31 9.71 -0.61
C VAL A 426 5.50 9.40 -2.10
N LEU A 427 6.72 9.08 -2.52
CA LEU A 427 7.01 8.58 -3.87
C LEU A 427 6.86 7.05 -3.96
N THR A 428 6.80 6.34 -2.84
CA THR A 428 6.58 4.90 -2.80
C THR A 428 5.07 4.63 -2.79
N ASN A 429 4.54 4.39 -3.97
CA ASN A 429 3.10 4.29 -4.18
C ASN A 429 2.43 3.12 -3.44
N GLU A 430 3.13 1.99 -3.26
CA GLU A 430 2.63 0.85 -2.49
C GLU A 430 2.22 1.20 -1.04
N LYS A 431 2.75 2.27 -0.48
CA LYS A 431 2.41 2.73 0.87
C LYS A 431 1.03 3.39 0.98
N GLN A 432 0.37 3.73 -0.16
CA GLN A 432 -0.74 4.69 -0.19
C GLN A 432 -1.99 4.20 -0.94
N PHE A 433 -2.25 2.89 -0.93
CA PHE A 433 -3.45 2.29 -1.52
C PHE A 433 -4.70 2.41 -0.64
N GLY A 434 -4.54 2.72 0.64
CA GLY A 434 -5.65 2.72 1.60
C GLY A 434 -6.78 3.68 1.24
N LEU A 435 -8.02 3.29 1.58
CA LEU A 435 -9.15 4.22 1.69
C LEU A 435 -9.14 4.95 3.03
N LEU A 436 -8.52 4.37 4.05
CA LEU A 436 -8.16 5.00 5.30
C LEU A 436 -6.71 5.48 5.18
N GLY A 437 -6.52 6.78 5.06
CA GLY A 437 -5.20 7.40 5.01
C GLY A 437 -4.55 7.42 6.38
N MET A 438 -3.25 7.08 6.41
CA MET A 438 -2.36 7.19 7.56
C MET A 438 -1.42 8.38 7.32
N TYR A 439 -1.74 9.52 7.90
CA TYR A 439 -1.05 10.79 7.63
C TYR A 439 0.00 11.09 8.69
N PRO A 440 1.16 11.67 8.31
CA PRO A 440 2.25 12.00 9.24
C PRO A 440 1.84 13.04 10.28
N GLY A 441 2.63 13.18 11.33
CA GLY A 441 2.25 13.86 12.57
C GLY A 441 1.92 15.34 12.46
N LEU A 442 2.45 16.07 11.48
CA LEU A 442 2.12 17.48 11.26
C LEU A 442 1.04 17.72 10.20
N GLU A 443 0.58 16.71 9.48
CA GLU A 443 -0.42 16.88 8.40
C GLU A 443 -1.71 17.55 8.90
N ASP A 444 -2.12 17.35 10.16
CA ASP A 444 -3.29 18.00 10.74
C ASP A 444 -3.02 19.40 11.29
N LYS A 445 -1.75 19.76 11.53
CA LYS A 445 -1.34 21.04 12.10
C LYS A 445 -0.90 22.04 11.04
N LEU A 446 -0.11 21.59 10.05
CA LEU A 446 0.38 22.42 8.94
C LEU A 446 -0.35 22.10 7.65
N ARG A 447 -1.04 23.07 7.11
CA ARG A 447 -1.75 22.98 5.84
C ARG A 447 -1.08 23.86 4.80
N ILE A 448 -0.86 23.29 3.64
CA ILE A 448 -0.43 24.08 2.48
C ILE A 448 -1.66 24.76 1.91
N ASP A 449 -1.90 26.03 2.30
CA ASP A 449 -3.09 26.78 1.85
C ASP A 449 -2.81 28.28 1.59
N GLY A 450 -1.59 28.73 1.85
CA GLY A 450 -1.14 30.12 1.69
C GLY A 450 -1.41 30.98 2.91
N ASP A 451 -1.95 30.41 3.99
CA ASP A 451 -2.28 31.12 5.22
C ASP A 451 -1.31 30.74 6.34
N GLY A 452 -0.44 31.64 6.71
CA GLY A 452 0.61 31.37 7.70
C GLY A 452 0.14 31.31 9.16
N ARG A 453 -1.17 31.26 9.44
CA ARG A 453 -1.69 31.22 10.82
C ARG A 453 -1.36 29.91 11.53
N ASP A 454 -1.38 28.80 10.83
CA ASP A 454 -1.02 27.50 11.33
C ASP A 454 0.46 27.44 11.76
N TRP A 455 1.36 28.11 11.02
CA TRP A 455 2.75 28.28 11.39
C TRP A 455 2.90 29.15 12.66
N ASP A 456 2.05 30.17 12.83
CA ASP A 456 2.06 31.02 14.01
C ASP A 456 1.54 30.26 15.26
N GLU A 457 0.70 29.22 15.06
CA GLU A 457 0.16 28.36 16.12
C GLU A 457 1.08 27.23 16.56
N LEU A 458 2.12 26.89 15.77
CA LEU A 458 3.12 25.89 16.18
C LEU A 458 3.92 26.38 17.40
N ASP A 459 4.19 25.44 18.32
CA ASP A 459 5.09 25.68 19.44
C ASP A 459 6.52 25.94 18.94
N GLU A 460 7.29 26.72 19.70
CA GLU A 460 8.70 27.03 19.39
C GLU A 460 9.63 25.79 19.34
N THR A 461 9.16 24.64 19.83
CA THR A 461 9.87 23.36 19.76
C THR A 461 9.51 22.55 18.52
N GLU A 462 8.44 22.92 17.81
CA GLU A 462 7.97 22.23 16.60
C GLU A 462 8.51 22.88 15.32
N LYS A 463 9.03 24.11 15.41
CA LYS A 463 9.63 24.84 14.29
C LYS A 463 10.99 25.42 14.65
N THR A 464 11.83 25.60 13.66
CA THR A 464 13.15 26.20 13.80
C THR A 464 13.27 27.41 12.87
N GLU A 465 13.62 28.56 13.41
CA GLU A 465 13.94 29.73 12.59
C GLU A 465 15.30 29.52 11.90
N LEU A 466 15.27 29.57 10.58
CA LEU A 466 16.47 29.56 9.76
C LEU A 466 16.94 30.99 9.58
N ALA A 467 17.86 31.44 10.44
CA ALA A 467 18.40 32.80 10.39
C ALA A 467 19.09 33.03 9.04
N ALA A 468 18.43 33.73 8.14
CA ALA A 468 18.94 34.04 6.81
C ALA A 468 18.97 35.55 6.60
N SER A 469 20.16 36.11 6.33
CA SER A 469 20.32 37.50 5.93
C SER A 469 20.08 37.66 4.42
N VAL A 470 18.87 37.38 3.97
CA VAL A 470 18.46 37.58 2.57
C VAL A 470 17.69 38.89 2.50
N PRO A 471 18.17 39.92 1.77
CA PRO A 471 17.44 41.17 1.60
C PRO A 471 16.05 40.91 1.00
N GLY A 472 15.02 41.43 1.66
CA GLY A 472 13.64 41.23 1.25
C GLY A 472 12.94 40.02 1.87
N VAL A 473 13.65 39.23 2.69
CA VAL A 473 13.08 38.12 3.46
C VAL A 473 13.03 38.52 4.94
N GLU A 474 11.83 38.46 5.53
CA GLU A 474 11.62 38.80 6.95
C GLU A 474 11.94 37.58 7.84
N SER A 475 11.50 36.38 7.46
CA SER A 475 11.74 35.15 8.21
C SER A 475 11.64 33.90 7.33
N ILE A 476 12.37 32.85 7.74
CA ILE A 476 12.24 31.49 7.19
C ILE A 476 12.16 30.57 8.40
N TYR A 477 11.15 29.69 8.40
CA TYR A 477 11.03 28.62 9.39
C TYR A 477 11.03 27.26 8.71
N ALA A 478 11.60 26.27 9.39
CA ALA A 478 11.52 24.86 9.04
C ALA A 478 10.84 24.06 10.14
N ALA A 479 10.06 23.07 9.74
CA ALA A 479 9.48 22.04 10.59
C ALA A 479 9.59 20.70 9.86
N HIS A 480 9.33 19.58 10.52
CA HIS A 480 9.33 18.26 9.87
C HIS A 480 8.36 17.31 10.54
N ASP A 481 7.96 16.32 9.79
CA ASP A 481 7.29 15.10 10.28
C ASP A 481 7.87 13.85 9.60
N GLU A 482 7.13 12.74 9.69
CA GLU A 482 7.58 11.46 9.16
C GLU A 482 7.60 11.39 7.62
N ALA A 483 7.05 12.38 6.89
CA ALA A 483 7.02 12.40 5.43
C ALA A 483 7.76 13.59 4.80
N TYR A 484 7.77 14.75 5.46
CA TYR A 484 8.16 16.00 4.84
C TYR A 484 9.07 16.85 5.72
N VAL A 485 9.87 17.69 5.05
CA VAL A 485 10.37 18.94 5.62
C VAL A 485 9.46 20.06 5.13
N TYR A 486 8.87 20.80 6.04
CA TYR A 486 8.04 21.97 5.79
C TYR A 486 8.91 23.22 5.86
N LEU A 487 8.70 24.16 4.94
CA LEU A 487 9.35 25.46 4.94
C LEU A 487 8.30 26.56 4.81
N SER A 488 8.40 27.60 5.61
CA SER A 488 7.66 28.86 5.42
C SER A 488 8.61 30.03 5.23
N ILE A 489 8.29 30.91 4.29
CA ILE A 489 9.07 32.09 3.98
C ILE A 489 8.15 33.31 3.99
N ARG A 490 8.52 34.35 4.77
CA ARG A 490 7.85 35.64 4.73
C ARG A 490 8.75 36.67 4.07
N LEU A 491 8.22 37.31 3.04
CA LEU A 491 8.87 38.41 2.33
C LEU A 491 8.31 39.74 2.85
N ASP A 492 9.13 40.80 2.80
CA ASP A 492 8.70 42.20 3.14
C ASP A 492 7.80 42.83 2.05
N ARG A 493 7.47 42.05 0.99
CA ARG A 493 6.67 42.43 -0.18
C ARG A 493 5.91 41.23 -0.70
N ASP A 494 4.99 41.48 -1.65
CA ASP A 494 4.34 40.39 -2.37
C ASP A 494 5.36 39.66 -3.26
N PHE A 495 5.26 38.33 -3.30
CA PHE A 495 6.04 37.47 -4.18
C PHE A 495 5.54 37.59 -5.61
N ASP A 496 6.46 37.88 -6.54
CA ASP A 496 6.15 38.01 -7.96
C ASP A 496 6.99 36.98 -8.79
N PRO A 497 6.44 35.80 -9.09
CA PRO A 497 7.17 34.76 -9.82
C PRO A 497 7.50 35.12 -11.26
N ASP A 498 6.96 36.20 -11.83
CA ASP A 498 7.37 36.71 -13.13
C ASP A 498 8.68 37.52 -13.05
N LYS A 499 9.00 38.07 -11.90
CA LYS A 499 10.16 38.94 -11.72
C LYS A 499 11.31 38.28 -10.97
N GLU A 500 11.01 37.34 -10.09
CA GLU A 500 12.01 36.73 -9.22
C GLU A 500 11.84 35.23 -9.09
N THR A 501 12.92 34.56 -8.73
CA THR A 501 12.93 33.16 -8.33
C THR A 501 13.60 33.06 -6.96
N LEU A 502 12.92 32.41 -6.01
CA LEU A 502 13.53 32.05 -4.74
C LEU A 502 14.13 30.66 -4.84
N HIS A 503 15.37 30.54 -4.42
CA HIS A 503 16.09 29.27 -4.35
C HIS A 503 16.43 28.95 -2.90
N ILE A 504 16.39 27.68 -2.55
CA ILE A 504 16.89 27.15 -1.27
C ILE A 504 17.78 25.96 -1.59
N GLY A 505 19.10 26.14 -1.49
CA GLY A 505 20.06 25.04 -1.58
C GLY A 505 20.04 24.21 -0.29
N ALA A 506 20.22 22.89 -0.43
CA ALA A 506 20.40 21.99 0.70
C ALA A 506 21.74 21.30 0.58
N ASP A 507 22.53 21.40 1.67
CA ASP A 507 23.84 20.78 1.86
C ASP A 507 23.73 19.75 2.98
N THR A 508 23.99 18.50 2.66
CA THR A 508 23.87 17.34 3.54
C THR A 508 25.14 16.52 3.63
N LEU A 509 25.82 16.34 2.51
CA LEU A 509 26.99 15.47 2.31
C LEU A 509 28.09 16.21 1.55
N PRO A 510 29.35 15.75 1.59
CA PRO A 510 30.44 16.36 0.80
C PRO A 510 30.22 16.22 -0.71
N GLY A 511 30.51 17.26 -1.48
CA GLY A 511 30.38 17.29 -2.94
C GLY A 511 29.22 18.17 -3.40
N GLY A 512 28.67 17.88 -4.58
CA GLY A 512 27.61 18.72 -5.16
C GLY A 512 28.11 19.94 -5.92
N ASN A 513 27.23 20.90 -6.21
CA ASN A 513 27.56 22.05 -7.06
C ASN A 513 27.92 23.30 -6.24
N ARG A 514 29.10 23.86 -6.50
CA ARG A 514 29.55 25.13 -5.93
C ARG A 514 29.23 26.34 -6.81
N HIS A 515 28.81 26.12 -8.03
CA HIS A 515 28.40 27.12 -9.01
C HIS A 515 27.28 26.57 -9.91
N GLY A 516 26.71 27.40 -10.74
CA GLY A 516 25.68 26.98 -11.71
C GLY A 516 24.90 28.17 -12.26
N LYS A 517 23.96 27.90 -13.15
CA LYS A 517 23.09 28.91 -13.73
C LYS A 517 22.13 29.53 -12.70
N GLU A 518 21.84 28.80 -11.64
CA GLU A 518 21.00 29.21 -10.52
C GLU A 518 21.79 30.07 -9.49
N LEU A 519 23.12 30.16 -9.66
CA LEU A 519 24.06 30.92 -8.83
C LEU A 519 24.83 31.95 -9.69
N PRO A 520 24.16 32.84 -10.46
CA PRO A 520 24.84 33.73 -11.39
C PRO A 520 25.85 34.63 -10.69
N GLY A 521 27.15 34.43 -11.04
CA GLY A 521 28.27 35.21 -10.50
C GLY A 521 28.65 34.87 -9.06
N VAL A 522 28.06 33.85 -8.46
CA VAL A 522 28.36 33.38 -7.10
C VAL A 522 29.07 32.03 -7.16
N THR A 523 30.06 31.84 -6.28
CA THR A 523 30.69 30.55 -6.03
C THR A 523 30.63 30.24 -4.54
N LEU A 524 30.36 28.98 -4.21
CA LEU A 524 30.30 28.48 -2.82
C LEU A 524 31.66 27.81 -2.45
N ASN A 525 32.00 27.76 -1.18
CA ASN A 525 33.20 27.05 -0.69
C ASN A 525 33.01 25.52 -0.67
N GLU A 526 31.74 25.08 -0.44
CA GLU A 526 31.26 23.69 -0.50
C GLU A 526 30.12 23.59 -1.48
N GLY A 527 29.77 22.37 -1.94
CA GLY A 527 28.73 22.17 -2.92
C GLY A 527 27.35 22.00 -2.27
N LEU A 528 26.32 22.07 -3.10
CA LEU A 528 24.95 21.77 -2.76
C LEU A 528 24.53 20.51 -3.52
N GLU A 529 23.97 19.53 -2.81
CA GLU A 529 23.44 18.30 -3.42
C GLU A 529 22.05 18.54 -3.99
N THR A 530 21.23 19.36 -3.33
CA THR A 530 19.83 19.56 -3.68
C THR A 530 19.50 21.04 -3.78
N LEU A 531 18.60 21.36 -4.71
CA LEU A 531 18.13 22.71 -4.96
C LEU A 531 16.60 22.72 -5.01
N VAL A 532 15.97 23.39 -4.06
CA VAL A 532 14.55 23.76 -4.12
C VAL A 532 14.43 25.10 -4.86
N THR A 533 13.62 25.14 -5.88
CA THR A 533 13.33 26.35 -6.67
C THR A 533 11.87 26.70 -6.52
N ILE A 534 11.56 27.95 -6.23
CA ILE A 534 10.20 28.50 -6.12
C ILE A 534 10.08 29.66 -7.11
N GLY A 535 9.19 29.49 -8.08
CA GLY A 535 8.95 30.43 -9.17
C GLY A 535 7.55 30.27 -9.72
N LYS A 536 7.41 30.18 -11.03
CA LYS A 536 6.14 29.76 -11.66
C LYS A 536 5.86 28.29 -11.37
N ASP A 537 4.62 27.89 -11.59
CA ASP A 537 4.19 26.51 -11.30
C ASP A 537 5.04 25.45 -12.03
N ASP A 538 5.45 25.74 -13.28
CA ASP A 538 6.32 24.88 -14.09
C ASP A 538 7.83 25.00 -13.78
N GLU A 539 8.22 25.98 -12.97
CA GLU A 539 9.59 26.18 -12.50
C GLU A 539 9.81 25.63 -11.09
N THR A 540 8.71 25.51 -10.32
CA THR A 540 8.76 25.16 -8.90
C THR A 540 8.97 23.68 -8.71
N GLY A 541 10.05 23.33 -7.99
CA GLY A 541 10.40 21.92 -7.78
C GLY A 541 11.76 21.75 -7.12
N VAL A 542 12.13 20.51 -6.96
CA VAL A 542 13.38 20.07 -6.38
C VAL A 542 14.25 19.46 -7.47
N ARG A 543 15.52 19.82 -7.49
CA ARG A 543 16.54 19.30 -8.41
C ARG A 543 17.72 18.76 -7.63
N ILE A 544 18.45 17.86 -8.26
CA ILE A 544 19.61 17.20 -7.64
C ILE A 544 20.89 17.49 -8.43
N ALA A 545 22.01 17.70 -7.74
CA ALA A 545 23.30 17.86 -8.37
C ALA A 545 23.67 16.62 -9.20
N ALA A 546 24.31 16.81 -10.33
CA ALA A 546 24.56 15.75 -11.31
C ALA A 546 25.28 14.53 -10.70
N ASN A 547 26.26 14.75 -9.81
CA ASN A 547 26.96 13.65 -9.13
C ASN A 547 26.11 12.88 -8.13
N TYR A 548 24.99 13.43 -7.69
CA TYR A 548 23.99 12.80 -6.81
C TYR A 548 22.74 12.29 -7.55
N ASP A 549 22.69 12.40 -8.87
CA ASP A 549 21.58 11.89 -9.69
C ASP A 549 21.50 10.36 -9.59
N MET A 550 20.62 9.90 -8.74
CA MET A 550 20.48 8.48 -8.37
C MET A 550 19.98 7.64 -9.53
N GLU A 551 19.07 8.18 -10.36
CA GLU A 551 18.59 7.49 -11.55
C GLU A 551 19.74 7.22 -12.53
N LYS A 552 20.51 8.25 -12.88
CA LYS A 552 21.63 8.11 -13.80
C LYS A 552 22.74 7.23 -13.23
N ARG A 553 23.01 7.31 -11.92
CA ARG A 553 24.00 6.45 -11.29
C ARG A 553 23.62 4.99 -11.34
N LEU A 554 22.39 4.64 -10.97
CA LEU A 554 21.96 3.24 -10.92
C LEU A 554 21.65 2.71 -12.33
N TYR A 555 20.73 3.34 -13.03
CA TYR A 555 20.22 2.81 -14.33
C TYR A 555 21.12 3.21 -15.51
N GLY A 556 21.80 4.35 -15.46
CA GLY A 556 22.78 4.74 -16.47
C GLY A 556 24.14 4.09 -16.29
N PHE A 557 24.82 4.41 -15.18
CA PHE A 557 26.22 4.00 -14.99
C PHE A 557 26.34 2.50 -14.60
N VAL A 558 25.55 2.03 -13.62
CA VAL A 558 25.67 0.64 -13.12
C VAL A 558 25.06 -0.36 -14.09
N TYR A 559 23.84 -0.12 -14.57
CA TYR A 559 23.10 -1.07 -15.41
C TYR A 559 23.22 -0.79 -16.93
N GLY A 560 23.70 0.38 -17.34
CA GLY A 560 23.85 0.72 -18.76
C GLY A 560 22.52 0.81 -19.53
N MET A 561 21.43 1.15 -18.86
CA MET A 561 20.10 1.26 -19.46
C MET A 561 19.83 2.64 -20.07
N ILE A 562 20.55 3.66 -19.59
CA ILE A 562 20.51 5.02 -20.11
C ILE A 562 21.81 5.25 -20.87
N ASP A 563 21.71 5.77 -22.10
CA ASP A 563 22.88 6.14 -22.93
C ASP A 563 23.47 7.46 -22.41
N MET A 564 24.55 7.39 -21.65
CA MET A 564 25.19 8.51 -21.00
C MET A 564 26.70 8.30 -20.85
N SER A 565 27.40 9.38 -20.57
CA SER A 565 28.85 9.37 -20.25
C SER A 565 29.07 9.55 -18.74
N GLU A 566 30.17 8.99 -18.21
CA GLU A 566 30.57 9.21 -16.83
C GLU A 566 30.77 10.69 -16.46
N ALA A 567 31.12 11.53 -17.46
CA ALA A 567 31.27 12.97 -17.28
C ALA A 567 29.96 13.68 -16.88
N GLU A 568 28.79 13.09 -17.17
CA GLU A 568 27.49 13.63 -16.76
C GLU A 568 27.22 13.45 -15.27
N LEU A 569 28.02 12.63 -14.57
CA LEU A 569 28.01 12.44 -13.11
C LEU A 569 29.17 13.17 -12.41
N ALA A 570 29.80 14.13 -13.10
CA ALA A 570 30.94 14.85 -12.52
C ALA A 570 30.52 15.67 -11.30
N ASP A 571 31.34 15.63 -10.27
CA ASP A 571 31.21 16.53 -9.12
C ASP A 571 31.46 17.98 -9.55
N ASP A 572 30.74 18.92 -8.92
CA ASP A 572 30.82 20.35 -9.20
C ASP A 572 30.65 20.70 -10.70
N SER A 573 29.76 19.97 -11.38
CA SER A 573 29.47 20.18 -12.80
C SER A 573 28.72 21.49 -13.06
N GLY A 574 28.15 22.11 -12.04
CA GLY A 574 27.25 23.26 -12.12
C GLY A 574 25.85 22.93 -12.67
N LEU A 575 25.51 21.63 -12.77
CA LEU A 575 24.22 21.15 -13.27
C LEU A 575 23.37 20.57 -12.16
N PHE A 576 22.15 21.07 -12.03
CA PHE A 576 21.08 20.46 -11.22
C PHE A 576 20.10 19.77 -12.15
N ASN A 577 20.02 18.44 -12.08
CA ASN A 577 19.13 17.61 -12.87
C ASN A 577 17.74 17.56 -12.22
N GLU A 578 16.73 17.26 -13.03
CA GLU A 578 15.40 16.91 -12.51
C GLU A 578 15.46 15.58 -11.77
N TRP A 579 14.73 15.49 -10.67
CA TRP A 579 14.50 14.21 -10.01
C TRP A 579 13.61 13.32 -10.87
N ARG A 580 14.07 12.11 -11.15
CA ARG A 580 13.36 11.13 -11.99
C ARG A 580 13.32 9.76 -11.32
N LEU A 581 12.23 9.03 -11.57
CA LEU A 581 12.11 7.63 -11.24
C LEU A 581 11.90 6.81 -12.52
N PRO A 582 12.44 5.58 -12.60
CA PRO A 582 12.16 4.68 -13.71
C PRO A 582 10.69 4.26 -13.72
N LEU A 583 10.11 4.18 -14.92
CA LEU A 583 8.78 3.65 -15.20
C LEU A 583 8.84 2.30 -15.88
N SER A 584 9.87 2.08 -16.71
CA SER A 584 10.10 0.82 -17.39
C SER A 584 11.60 0.61 -17.57
N LEU A 585 12.06 -0.58 -17.28
CA LEU A 585 13.44 -0.97 -17.55
C LEU A 585 13.62 -1.25 -19.05
N LYS A 586 14.86 -1.07 -19.55
CA LYS A 586 15.20 -1.48 -20.91
C LYS A 586 15.06 -2.99 -21.01
N MET A 587 14.18 -3.46 -21.90
CA MET A 587 13.94 -4.87 -22.15
C MET A 587 14.32 -5.22 -23.60
N GLU A 588 15.10 -6.29 -23.74
CA GLU A 588 15.49 -6.87 -25.03
C GLU A 588 15.08 -8.35 -25.05
N PRO A 589 13.82 -8.65 -25.46
CA PRO A 589 13.31 -10.02 -25.47
C PRO A 589 14.21 -10.93 -26.34
N PRO A 590 14.47 -12.19 -25.93
CA PRO A 590 15.39 -13.09 -26.63
C PRO A 590 14.85 -13.62 -27.96
N ASP A 591 13.59 -13.47 -28.22
CA ASP A 591 12.92 -13.84 -29.47
C ASP A 591 12.31 -12.58 -30.13
N THR A 592 11.74 -12.70 -31.27
CA THR A 592 11.29 -11.63 -32.17
C THR A 592 10.41 -10.51 -31.59
N LYS A 593 10.28 -10.40 -30.27
CA LYS A 593 9.54 -9.32 -29.60
C LYS A 593 10.26 -7.99 -29.77
N THR A 594 9.51 -6.91 -29.77
CA THR A 594 10.04 -5.56 -29.91
C THR A 594 10.80 -5.16 -28.67
N ALA A 595 12.03 -4.65 -28.83
CA ALA A 595 12.78 -4.08 -27.71
C ALA A 595 12.06 -2.85 -27.16
N HIS A 596 12.01 -2.76 -25.83
CA HIS A 596 11.44 -1.60 -25.12
C HIS A 596 12.57 -0.76 -24.54
N PRO A 597 12.54 0.57 -24.76
CA PRO A 597 13.54 1.46 -24.20
C PRO A 597 13.35 1.59 -22.67
N TYR A 598 14.37 2.09 -22.01
CA TYR A 598 14.23 2.61 -20.65
C TYR A 598 13.31 3.84 -20.67
N GLU A 599 12.38 3.92 -19.73
CA GLU A 599 11.45 5.03 -19.56
C GLU A 599 11.48 5.53 -18.13
N ASN A 600 11.26 6.83 -17.93
CA ASN A 600 11.23 7.47 -16.62
C ASN A 600 10.17 8.56 -16.53
N VAL A 601 9.90 9.00 -15.30
CA VAL A 601 9.00 10.11 -14.98
C VAL A 601 9.71 11.13 -14.09
N VAL A 602 9.44 12.43 -14.34
CA VAL A 602 9.89 13.52 -13.45
C VAL A 602 9.02 13.54 -12.19
N VAL A 603 9.66 13.47 -11.02
CA VAL A 603 9.00 13.46 -9.70
C VAL A 603 9.41 14.62 -8.81
N GLY A 604 10.36 15.43 -9.24
CA GLY A 604 10.85 16.59 -8.48
C GLY A 604 9.95 17.82 -8.55
N GLY A 605 8.94 17.86 -9.40
CA GLY A 605 7.99 18.98 -9.47
C GLY A 605 7.13 19.08 -8.21
N LEU A 606 7.01 20.29 -7.64
CA LEU A 606 6.15 20.55 -6.50
C LEU A 606 4.80 21.08 -7.00
N ARG A 607 3.72 20.36 -6.73
CA ARG A 607 2.37 20.71 -7.19
C ARG A 607 1.81 21.85 -6.35
N ARG A 608 1.39 22.94 -7.01
CA ARG A 608 0.71 24.05 -6.36
C ARG A 608 -0.73 23.71 -6.03
N GLY A 609 -1.18 24.06 -4.82
CA GLY A 609 -2.57 23.83 -4.41
C GLY A 609 -2.74 23.91 -2.90
N THR A 610 -3.80 23.28 -2.40
CA THR A 610 -4.02 23.15 -0.97
C THR A 610 -4.31 21.72 -0.55
N ASN A 611 -3.62 21.24 0.49
CA ASN A 611 -3.91 19.95 1.12
C ASN A 611 -4.90 20.06 2.29
N SER A 612 -5.57 21.19 2.45
CA SER A 612 -6.61 21.37 3.47
C SER A 612 -7.90 20.62 3.09
N PRO A 613 -8.30 19.54 3.81
CA PRO A 613 -9.50 18.77 3.47
C PRO A 613 -10.80 19.58 3.59
N ALA A 614 -10.78 20.72 4.28
CA ALA A 614 -11.92 21.62 4.38
C ALA A 614 -12.08 22.53 3.15
N SER A 615 -11.07 22.60 2.28
CA SER A 615 -11.10 23.41 1.08
C SER A 615 -11.85 22.72 -0.05
N PRO A 616 -12.73 23.40 -0.80
CA PRO A 616 -13.31 22.84 -2.02
C PRO A 616 -12.27 22.61 -3.14
N ALA A 617 -11.07 23.19 -3.02
CA ALA A 617 -9.93 23.00 -3.90
C ALA A 617 -8.90 22.00 -3.33
N PHE A 618 -9.34 21.14 -2.40
CA PHE A 618 -8.50 20.14 -1.78
C PHE A 618 -7.80 19.26 -2.83
N ASP A 619 -6.49 19.18 -2.72
CA ASP A 619 -5.63 18.29 -3.49
C ASP A 619 -4.59 17.65 -2.56
N SER A 620 -4.69 16.34 -2.33
CA SER A 620 -3.79 15.63 -1.42
C SER A 620 -2.32 15.65 -1.88
N LEU A 621 -2.07 15.91 -3.16
CA LEU A 621 -0.73 16.05 -3.74
C LEU A 621 -0.21 17.50 -3.75
N ALA A 622 -0.94 18.47 -3.18
CA ALA A 622 -0.45 19.84 -3.08
C ALA A 622 0.80 19.90 -2.19
N MET A 623 1.85 20.54 -2.67
CA MET A 623 3.15 20.61 -1.99
C MET A 623 3.61 22.04 -1.73
N TRP A 624 3.03 23.05 -2.38
CA TRP A 624 3.34 24.43 -2.13
C TRP A 624 2.19 25.38 -2.45
N GLN A 625 2.19 26.53 -1.80
CA GLN A 625 1.26 27.63 -2.04
C GLN A 625 1.89 28.95 -1.63
N TYR A 626 1.37 30.08 -2.14
CA TYR A 626 1.69 31.42 -1.66
C TYR A 626 0.48 32.36 -1.74
N GLU A 627 0.46 33.31 -0.82
CA GLU A 627 -0.46 34.44 -0.84
C GLU A 627 0.27 35.71 -0.38
N GLY A 628 0.22 36.79 -1.19
CA GLY A 628 0.99 37.99 -0.91
C GLY A 628 2.49 37.70 -0.79
N GLY A 629 3.08 38.06 0.35
CA GLY A 629 4.49 37.78 0.66
C GLY A 629 4.74 36.51 1.46
N PHE A 630 3.71 35.71 1.74
CA PHE A 630 3.87 34.44 2.46
C PHE A 630 3.92 33.27 1.47
N ILE A 631 4.93 32.43 1.62
CA ILE A 631 5.17 31.22 0.80
C ILE A 631 5.36 30.05 1.77
N GLU A 632 4.72 28.94 1.46
CA GLU A 632 4.89 27.72 2.21
C GLU A 632 4.99 26.50 1.28
N LEU A 633 5.76 25.51 1.72
CA LEU A 633 5.95 24.28 0.99
C LEU A 633 6.27 23.12 1.93
N ARG A 634 5.95 21.90 1.47
CA ARG A 634 6.39 20.64 2.07
C ARG A 634 7.20 19.86 1.05
N VAL A 635 8.41 19.48 1.42
CA VAL A 635 9.35 18.77 0.55
C VAL A 635 9.52 17.34 1.07
N PRO A 636 9.21 16.32 0.27
CA PRO A 636 9.46 14.93 0.65
C PRO A 636 10.92 14.70 1.01
N TRP A 637 11.19 13.97 2.09
CA TRP A 637 12.53 13.70 2.56
C TRP A 637 13.44 13.13 1.47
N ILE A 638 12.93 12.20 0.67
CA ILE A 638 13.72 11.56 -0.39
C ILE A 638 14.20 12.55 -1.45
N LEU A 639 13.42 13.59 -1.76
CA LEU A 639 13.83 14.63 -2.72
C LEU A 639 14.96 15.50 -2.17
N LEU A 640 15.17 15.51 -0.87
CA LEU A 640 16.32 16.14 -0.21
C LEU A 640 17.52 15.18 -0.08
N GLY A 641 17.45 13.99 -0.70
CA GLY A 641 18.50 12.97 -0.63
C GLY A 641 18.51 12.17 0.69
N ILE A 642 17.47 12.26 1.51
CA ILE A 642 17.36 11.54 2.79
C ILE A 642 16.75 10.17 2.55
N ALA A 643 17.51 9.12 2.88
CA ALA A 643 17.13 7.71 2.74
C ALA A 643 16.25 7.21 3.90
N ASP A 644 16.51 7.73 5.10
CA ASP A 644 15.74 7.46 6.31
C ASP A 644 15.86 8.65 7.28
N PRO A 645 14.81 9.46 7.40
CA PRO A 645 14.83 10.58 8.34
C PRO A 645 14.77 10.12 9.79
N SER A 646 14.19 8.95 10.08
CA SER A 646 14.06 8.42 11.44
C SER A 646 15.41 8.09 12.09
N SER A 647 16.45 7.81 11.29
CA SER A 647 17.83 7.56 11.77
C SER A 647 18.88 8.48 11.13
N LEU A 648 18.46 9.59 10.53
CA LEU A 648 19.34 10.62 9.92
C LEU A 648 20.25 10.04 8.83
N GLN A 649 19.75 9.17 7.96
CA GLN A 649 20.51 8.59 6.87
C GLN A 649 20.28 9.35 5.57
N ALA A 650 21.37 9.81 4.92
CA ALA A 650 21.32 10.39 3.57
C ALA A 650 21.94 9.41 2.56
N VAL A 651 21.42 9.43 1.31
CA VAL A 651 21.94 8.58 0.23
C VAL A 651 23.27 9.14 -0.27
N SER A 652 24.32 8.35 -0.16
CA SER A 652 25.63 8.69 -0.70
C SER A 652 25.69 8.42 -2.21
N TYR A 653 26.45 9.24 -2.94
CA TYR A 653 26.72 8.98 -4.36
C TYR A 653 27.67 7.79 -4.59
N GLU A 654 28.32 7.31 -3.56
CA GLU A 654 29.15 6.11 -3.65
C GLU A 654 28.29 4.85 -3.70
N MET A 655 28.63 3.95 -4.61
CA MET A 655 27.90 2.71 -4.84
C MET A 655 28.81 1.49 -4.77
N PRO A 656 29.28 1.14 -3.56
CA PRO A 656 30.01 -0.11 -3.39
C PRO A 656 29.08 -1.29 -3.77
N ASP A 657 29.68 -2.29 -4.42
CA ASP A 657 28.93 -3.49 -4.84
C ASP A 657 27.68 -3.20 -5.72
N LYS A 658 27.71 -2.06 -6.43
CA LYS A 658 26.63 -1.59 -7.33
C LYS A 658 25.30 -1.29 -6.63
N ALA A 659 25.32 -1.02 -5.34
CA ALA A 659 24.16 -0.59 -4.55
C ALA A 659 24.45 0.74 -3.85
N PHE A 660 23.42 1.54 -3.61
CA PHE A 660 23.56 2.73 -2.80
C PHE A 660 23.97 2.37 -1.37
N LYS A 661 24.74 3.23 -0.75
CA LYS A 661 24.98 3.24 0.70
C LYS A 661 24.41 4.52 1.31
N THR A 662 24.27 4.52 2.61
CA THR A 662 23.88 5.71 3.36
C THR A 662 25.02 6.20 4.23
N GLU A 663 24.94 7.48 4.57
CA GLU A 663 25.81 8.13 5.55
C GLU A 663 24.94 8.85 6.57
N THR A 664 25.34 8.76 7.85
CA THR A 664 24.66 9.46 8.93
C THR A 664 25.02 10.94 8.88
N ILE A 665 24.04 11.80 8.88
CA ILE A 665 24.20 13.26 8.83
C ILE A 665 23.84 13.91 10.17
N ALA A 666 24.30 15.16 10.36
CA ALA A 666 23.95 15.97 11.53
C ALA A 666 22.70 16.83 11.32
N GLY A 667 22.23 16.92 10.10
CA GLY A 667 21.11 17.77 9.67
C GLY A 667 21.33 18.28 8.26
N ILE A 668 20.52 19.23 7.82
CA ILE A 668 20.55 19.87 6.50
C ILE A 668 20.90 21.35 6.66
N ARG A 669 21.90 21.86 5.92
CA ARG A 669 22.12 23.30 5.83
C ARG A 669 21.27 23.87 4.72
N PHE A 670 20.34 24.75 5.07
CA PHE A 670 19.53 25.45 4.10
C PHE A 670 20.12 26.80 3.74
N VAL A 671 20.31 27.03 2.46
CA VAL A 671 20.96 28.22 1.89
C VAL A 671 19.95 28.95 1.00
N PRO A 672 19.22 29.96 1.48
CA PRO A 672 18.26 30.70 0.66
C PRO A 672 18.91 31.84 -0.11
N TRP A 673 18.44 32.10 -1.34
CA TRP A 673 18.75 33.29 -2.13
C TRP A 673 17.64 33.60 -3.13
N ILE A 674 17.61 34.86 -3.59
CA ILE A 674 16.66 35.32 -4.62
C ILE A 674 17.45 35.75 -5.86
N VAL A 675 16.95 35.34 -7.03
CA VAL A 675 17.46 35.78 -8.32
C VAL A 675 16.44 36.65 -9.01
N ASP A 676 16.81 37.90 -9.35
CA ASP A 676 16.00 38.78 -10.19
C ASP A 676 16.07 38.31 -11.65
N LYS A 677 14.93 37.98 -12.24
CA LYS A 677 14.86 37.41 -13.60
C LYS A 677 15.24 38.37 -14.72
N GLN A 678 15.24 39.69 -14.48
CA GLN A 678 15.58 40.70 -15.51
C GLN A 678 17.07 41.00 -15.52
N THR A 679 17.68 41.07 -14.33
CA THR A 679 19.07 41.50 -14.18
C THR A 679 20.03 40.36 -13.87
N ASN A 680 19.53 39.19 -13.50
CA ASN A 680 20.29 38.05 -12.93
C ASN A 680 21.06 38.42 -11.66
N ALA A 681 20.62 39.46 -10.94
CA ALA A 681 21.22 39.82 -9.66
C ALA A 681 20.81 38.81 -8.58
N VAL A 682 21.80 38.37 -7.77
CA VAL A 682 21.61 37.47 -6.65
C VAL A 682 21.54 38.27 -5.36
N SER A 683 20.52 38.04 -4.56
CA SER A 683 20.36 38.59 -3.21
C SER A 683 20.45 37.49 -2.17
N GLY A 684 21.18 37.70 -1.06
CA GLY A 684 21.31 36.73 0.05
C GLY A 684 22.66 36.00 0.10
N LEU A 685 23.36 35.91 -1.02
CA LEU A 685 24.71 35.37 -1.05
C LEU A 685 25.68 36.52 -1.37
N ASN A 686 26.22 37.19 -0.35
CA ASN A 686 26.97 38.44 -0.45
C ASN A 686 28.31 38.31 -1.21
N ALA A 687 28.27 38.08 -2.52
CA ALA A 687 29.46 37.96 -3.36
C ALA A 687 30.28 39.28 -3.43
N GLU A 688 29.65 40.45 -3.35
CA GLU A 688 30.33 41.75 -3.35
C GLU A 688 31.05 42.06 -2.05
N GLU A 689 30.47 41.71 -0.90
CA GLU A 689 31.10 41.89 0.43
C GLU A 689 32.26 40.92 0.65
N ALA A 690 32.24 39.76 0.03
CA ALA A 690 33.31 38.76 0.14
C ALA A 690 34.60 39.11 -0.63
N GLY A 691 34.62 40.22 -1.40
CA GLY A 691 35.80 40.64 -2.17
C GLY A 691 36.27 39.61 -3.19
N GLY A 692 35.33 38.86 -3.79
CA GLY A 692 35.57 37.80 -4.78
C GLY A 692 35.97 36.46 -4.15
N ARG A 693 35.77 36.25 -2.85
CA ARG A 693 35.89 34.94 -2.20
C ARG A 693 34.61 34.13 -2.34
N PRO A 694 34.70 32.77 -2.35
CA PRO A 694 33.52 31.93 -2.28
C PRO A 694 32.66 32.25 -1.03
N TYR A 695 31.34 32.13 -1.16
CA TYR A 695 30.44 32.19 -0.02
C TYR A 695 30.68 30.98 0.90
N ASP A 696 30.76 31.23 2.19
CA ASP A 696 31.06 30.21 3.18
C ASP A 696 29.77 29.56 3.71
N LEU A 697 29.49 28.33 3.25
CA LEU A 697 28.29 27.56 3.64
C LEU A 697 28.23 27.27 5.13
N SER A 698 29.35 27.28 5.85
CA SER A 698 29.36 27.07 7.31
C SER A 698 28.60 28.17 8.07
N GLN A 699 28.33 29.31 7.43
CA GLN A 699 27.53 30.40 7.98
C GLN A 699 26.02 30.15 7.81
N ALA A 700 25.61 29.24 6.93
CA ALA A 700 24.21 28.90 6.77
C ALA A 700 23.70 28.08 7.97
N PRO A 701 22.43 28.30 8.39
CA PRO A 701 21.89 27.58 9.53
C PRO A 701 21.79 26.09 9.25
N LEU A 702 22.19 25.29 10.23
CA LEU A 702 21.98 23.85 10.23
C LEU A 702 20.59 23.57 10.81
N TYR A 703 19.71 23.01 9.99
CA TYR A 703 18.48 22.42 10.47
C TYR A 703 18.77 20.99 10.94
N ALA A 704 18.69 20.77 12.23
CA ALA A 704 18.95 19.48 12.87
C ALA A 704 17.66 18.99 13.54
N TRP A 705 17.49 17.66 13.54
CA TRP A 705 16.38 16.99 14.22
C TRP A 705 16.91 15.77 14.96
N ASP A 706 16.12 15.29 15.90
CA ASP A 706 16.37 14.02 16.57
C ASP A 706 15.74 12.87 15.77
N GLY A 707 16.44 11.74 15.67
CA GLY A 707 15.85 10.52 15.14
C GLY A 707 14.73 10.00 16.03
N TRP A 708 13.90 9.10 15.49
CA TRP A 708 12.76 8.56 16.22
C TRP A 708 12.60 7.04 16.07
N GLU A 709 12.06 6.41 17.12
CA GLU A 709 11.73 4.99 17.21
C GLU A 709 10.21 4.77 17.36
N THR A 710 9.44 5.84 17.46
CA THR A 710 7.98 5.83 17.51
C THR A 710 7.45 6.82 16.50
N VAL A 711 6.42 6.41 15.77
CA VAL A 711 5.81 7.19 14.69
C VAL A 711 4.59 7.92 15.20
N ALA A 712 4.48 9.21 14.88
CA ALA A 712 3.25 9.96 15.04
C ALA A 712 2.45 9.91 13.73
N TYR A 713 1.17 9.59 13.81
CA TYR A 713 0.29 9.62 12.64
C TYR A 713 -1.16 9.87 13.05
N THR A 714 -1.96 10.33 12.09
CA THR A 714 -3.39 10.50 12.23
C THR A 714 -4.13 9.70 11.16
N GLU A 715 -5.33 9.20 11.51
CA GLU A 715 -6.19 8.48 10.57
C GLU A 715 -7.27 9.42 10.01
N ARG A 716 -7.46 9.39 8.71
CA ARG A 716 -8.56 10.08 8.04
C ARG A 716 -9.08 9.24 6.87
N LEU A 717 -10.40 9.13 6.74
CA LEU A 717 -11.01 8.57 5.54
C LEU A 717 -10.69 9.47 4.33
N LYS A 718 -10.07 8.90 3.30
CA LYS A 718 -9.75 9.61 2.06
C LYS A 718 -11.02 9.96 1.29
N THR A 719 -10.91 10.89 0.36
CA THR A 719 -12.02 11.24 -0.55
C THR A 719 -12.53 10.00 -1.31
N GLY A 720 -11.64 9.10 -1.68
CA GLY A 720 -11.96 7.82 -2.34
C GLY A 720 -12.90 6.92 -1.55
N TYR A 721 -12.87 6.94 -0.22
CA TYR A 721 -13.81 6.18 0.61
C TYR A 721 -15.27 6.54 0.31
N PHE A 722 -15.59 7.82 0.19
CA PHE A 722 -16.96 8.28 -0.07
C PHE A 722 -17.40 7.96 -1.50
N MET A 723 -16.47 7.91 -2.44
CA MET A 723 -16.73 7.50 -3.82
C MET A 723 -17.01 6.01 -3.90
N MET A 724 -16.23 5.19 -3.21
CA MET A 724 -16.46 3.76 -3.07
C MET A 724 -17.77 3.45 -2.35
N GLN A 725 -18.12 4.21 -1.31
CA GLN A 725 -19.42 4.10 -0.63
C GLN A 725 -20.59 4.30 -1.61
N ASN A 726 -20.49 5.30 -2.48
CA ASN A 726 -21.49 5.52 -3.51
C ASN A 726 -21.55 4.38 -4.52
N ALA A 727 -20.40 3.91 -5.01
CA ALA A 727 -20.33 2.78 -5.94
C ALA A 727 -20.92 1.49 -5.34
N TYR A 728 -20.60 1.17 -4.10
CA TYR A 728 -21.13 -0.02 -3.43
C TYR A 728 -22.64 0.06 -3.18
N ARG A 729 -23.15 1.24 -2.86
CA ARG A 729 -24.61 1.47 -2.75
C ARG A 729 -25.33 1.33 -4.09
N GLU A 730 -24.75 1.79 -5.17
CA GLU A 730 -25.30 1.61 -6.53
C GLU A 730 -25.36 0.12 -6.93
N ILE A 731 -24.29 -0.63 -6.61
CA ILE A 731 -24.18 -2.06 -6.94
C ILE A 731 -25.05 -2.93 -6.04
N GLY A 732 -25.05 -2.67 -4.73
CA GLY A 732 -25.76 -3.45 -3.69
C GLY A 732 -27.21 -3.05 -3.47
N GLY A 733 -27.69 -2.01 -4.18
CA GLY A 733 -29.02 -1.43 -3.95
C GLY A 733 -30.14 -2.43 -4.09
N LYS A 734 -30.70 -2.87 -2.95
CA LYS A 734 -32.12 -3.29 -2.94
C LYS A 734 -32.91 -2.08 -3.41
N PRO A 735 -33.79 -2.20 -4.43
CA PRO A 735 -34.63 -1.09 -4.80
C PRO A 735 -35.35 -0.62 -3.53
N LYS A 736 -35.24 0.68 -3.19
CA LYS A 736 -36.04 1.26 -2.12
C LYS A 736 -37.50 0.95 -2.49
N THR A 737 -38.09 -0.02 -1.81
CA THR A 737 -39.54 -0.19 -1.81
C THR A 737 -40.07 1.10 -1.22
N GLY A 738 -40.63 1.94 -2.08
CA GLY A 738 -41.21 3.21 -1.69
C GLY A 738 -42.27 2.98 -0.61
N GLY A 739 -42.08 3.64 0.52
CA GLY A 739 -43.07 3.89 1.53
C GLY A 739 -43.45 5.36 1.48
#